data_732bcf7bb17b5bac7411c88aeee34191
#
_entry.id   732bcf7bb17b5bac7411c88aeee34191
#
_cell.length_a   1.000
_cell.length_b   1.000
_cell.length_c   1.000
_cell.angle_alpha   90.00
_cell.angle_beta   90.00
_cell.angle_gamma   90.00
#
_symmetry.space_group_name_H-M   'P 1'
#
loop_
_entity.id
_entity.type
_entity.pdbx_description
1 polymer ?
#
loop_
_entity_poly.entity_id
_entity_poly.type
_entity_poly.pdbx_seq_one_letter_code
_entity_poly.pdbx_strand_id
1 'polypeptide(L)'
;MTRYVYVTAMEPGSGKSAVVLGLADVLARRAGRLVLFRPLIASADPPDPDIELVRRRYGLAQTFAQSYALTADDLHDMDGRGGYDRLLTRVLDRCAAVSAGADVAVVEGSDFTSASLPVELDLNVDAARNLGASVLLVVGGRDRSAAQVVDAARHGVAVLTERGCTVLGVVCNRVATEQVDVVRTGMRDAVGDLPSGVLPEVPLLAAPTAAEIAAQLHATALVAPPVPREVSRVIVGAMGLPAFLERIADGDLVITPGDRADIVAGLLAAHVSGLYPAVAGLLLSGGIVAEPIHRLARGFAEAGIPVLAVDSDTYETAAAVRDVRGAIRVESERKIVTAIALFEDNVDHERLRERLDVARPTRVTPLMFEQRLLERARADRRHIVLPESEDDRILRATEQLLLRGVADITLLGREDEVRARAAALGLDVSAARIIDPVTSPLREPFARVYTDLRRHRGIAVPVALDLMADATYFGTMMVQQRHADGLVSGAAHTTAHTIRPAFEVIRTAPGVSLVSSAFLMCLADRVLVYADCAVVPNPTAEQLADIAISAAGTAALFGIEPRVAMLSYSTGVSGTGSDVEHVREATALVRERRPDLPVEGPIQYDAAVDPEVARAKLPESAVAGRATVLVFPDLNTGNNTYKAVQRSAGAVAIGPVLQGLARPVNDLSRGGTVTDIVNTVAITVIQAQAS
;
A
#
# COMPACT_ATOMS: atom_id res chain seq x y z
N MET A 1 -20.22 5.59 20.49
CA MET A 1 -19.41 4.79 21.45
C MET A 1 -18.36 4.04 20.64
N THR A 2 -17.12 3.99 21.13
CA THR A 2 -16.04 3.23 20.50
C THR A 2 -16.36 1.74 20.47
N ARG A 3 -16.15 1.08 19.33
CA ARG A 3 -16.24 -0.38 19.20
C ARG A 3 -14.89 -0.99 19.49
N TYR A 4 -14.81 -1.99 20.35
CA TYR A 4 -13.58 -2.68 20.69
C TYR A 4 -13.55 -4.05 20.00
N VAL A 5 -12.44 -4.32 19.27
CA VAL A 5 -12.12 -5.62 18.72
C VAL A 5 -10.86 -6.12 19.40
N TYR A 6 -10.97 -7.22 20.13
CA TYR A 6 -9.86 -7.84 20.84
C TYR A 6 -9.32 -9.03 20.07
N VAL A 7 -8.12 -8.94 19.56
CA VAL A 7 -7.45 -10.04 18.84
C VAL A 7 -6.60 -10.83 19.84
N THR A 8 -6.92 -12.08 20.08
CA THR A 8 -6.20 -12.94 21.01
C THR A 8 -5.94 -14.32 20.44
N ALA A 9 -4.99 -15.04 21.04
CA ALA A 9 -4.73 -16.45 20.80
C ALA A 9 -4.71 -17.21 22.12
N MET A 10 -4.82 -18.51 22.06
CA MET A 10 -4.69 -19.39 23.24
C MET A 10 -3.25 -19.85 23.46
N GLU A 11 -2.35 -19.51 22.55
CA GLU A 11 -0.97 -20.00 22.51
C GLU A 11 -0.01 -18.99 21.86
N PRO A 12 1.29 -19.05 22.18
CA PRO A 12 2.29 -18.21 21.54
C PRO A 12 2.52 -18.60 20.07
N GLY A 13 3.03 -17.65 19.28
CA GLY A 13 3.47 -17.91 17.91
C GLY A 13 2.35 -18.17 16.89
N SER A 14 1.09 -17.86 17.22
CA SER A 14 -0.07 -18.00 16.33
C SER A 14 -0.01 -17.08 15.09
N GLY A 15 0.88 -16.07 15.08
CA GLY A 15 1.01 -15.08 14.00
C GLY A 15 -0.07 -14.00 14.04
N LYS A 16 -0.48 -13.57 15.24
CA LYS A 16 -1.49 -12.53 15.45
C LYS A 16 -1.18 -11.22 14.70
N SER A 17 0.08 -10.79 14.66
CA SER A 17 0.49 -9.52 14.02
C SER A 17 0.01 -9.41 12.57
N ALA A 18 0.07 -10.50 11.79
CA ALA A 18 -0.45 -10.52 10.41
C ALA A 18 -1.98 -10.38 10.37
N VAL A 19 -2.68 -11.02 11.32
CA VAL A 19 -4.16 -10.93 11.45
C VAL A 19 -4.57 -9.54 11.92
N VAL A 20 -3.86 -8.96 12.90
CA VAL A 20 -4.09 -7.59 13.39
C VAL A 20 -3.88 -6.58 12.28
N LEU A 21 -2.82 -6.73 11.47
CA LEU A 21 -2.54 -5.86 10.34
C LEU A 21 -3.65 -5.93 9.27
N GLY A 22 -4.07 -7.12 8.87
CA GLY A 22 -5.17 -7.31 7.93
C GLY A 22 -6.51 -6.78 8.46
N LEU A 23 -6.81 -7.04 9.73
CA LEU A 23 -8.00 -6.51 10.40
C LEU A 23 -7.95 -4.97 10.47
N ALA A 24 -6.81 -4.40 10.86
CA ALA A 24 -6.63 -2.94 10.93
C ALA A 24 -6.82 -2.30 9.56
N ASP A 25 -6.33 -2.92 8.49
CA ASP A 25 -6.53 -2.46 7.11
C ASP A 25 -8.01 -2.45 6.72
N VAL A 26 -8.73 -3.54 6.97
CA VAL A 26 -10.16 -3.65 6.71
C VAL A 26 -10.98 -2.62 7.50
N LEU A 27 -10.62 -2.38 8.76
CA LEU A 27 -11.32 -1.42 9.61
C LEU A 27 -10.97 0.03 9.26
N ALA A 28 -9.72 0.34 8.96
CA ALA A 28 -9.26 1.67 8.57
C ALA A 28 -9.96 2.20 7.29
N ARG A 29 -10.44 1.30 6.43
CA ARG A 29 -11.21 1.66 5.23
C ARG A 29 -12.57 2.29 5.53
N ARG A 30 -13.10 2.09 6.75
CA ARG A 30 -14.45 2.54 7.13
C ARG A 30 -14.48 3.33 8.43
N ALA A 31 -13.51 3.16 9.32
CA ALA A 31 -13.42 3.92 10.55
C ALA A 31 -12.82 5.31 10.28
N GLY A 32 -13.47 6.36 10.72
CA GLY A 32 -12.93 7.72 10.66
C GLY A 32 -11.75 7.90 11.60
N ARG A 33 -11.77 7.21 12.74
CA ARG A 33 -10.66 7.16 13.71
C ARG A 33 -10.47 5.75 14.25
N LEU A 34 -9.36 5.12 13.82
CA LEU A 34 -8.88 3.83 14.31
C LEU A 34 -7.85 4.06 15.43
N VAL A 35 -7.86 3.19 16.42
CA VAL A 35 -6.87 3.11 17.51
C VAL A 35 -6.33 1.69 17.60
N LEU A 36 -5.01 1.54 17.83
CA LEU A 36 -4.40 0.28 18.21
C LEU A 36 -3.95 0.36 19.67
N PHE A 37 -4.20 -0.68 20.44
CA PHE A 37 -3.78 -0.77 21.83
C PHE A 37 -3.29 -2.18 22.17
N ARG A 38 -2.18 -2.28 22.91
CA ARG A 38 -1.67 -3.55 23.46
C ARG A 38 -1.71 -3.47 24.99
N PRO A 39 -2.42 -4.36 25.67
CA PRO A 39 -2.46 -4.41 27.13
C PRO A 39 -1.08 -4.59 27.76
N LEU A 40 -0.28 -5.44 27.15
CA LEU A 40 1.05 -5.82 27.62
C LEU A 40 2.01 -5.93 26.43
N ILE A 41 3.20 -5.34 26.58
CA ILE A 41 4.33 -5.48 25.64
C ILE A 41 5.55 -6.03 26.37
N ALA A 42 6.50 -6.60 25.63
CA ALA A 42 7.73 -7.14 26.21
C ALA A 42 8.59 -6.03 26.84
N SER A 43 8.83 -4.95 26.11
CA SER A 43 9.63 -3.79 26.55
C SER A 43 9.19 -2.54 25.81
N ALA A 44 9.45 -1.38 26.41
CA ALA A 44 9.25 -0.08 25.78
C ALA A 44 10.48 0.37 24.96
N ASP A 45 11.65 -0.20 25.20
CA ASP A 45 12.90 0.06 24.51
C ASP A 45 13.62 -1.27 24.19
N PRO A 46 13.79 -1.63 22.90
CA PRO A 46 13.29 -0.91 21.71
C PRO A 46 11.75 -0.91 21.61
N PRO A 47 11.16 0.05 20.85
CA PRO A 47 9.71 0.12 20.66
C PRO A 47 9.13 -1.17 20.06
N ASP A 48 7.95 -1.55 20.56
CA ASP A 48 7.21 -2.71 20.06
C ASP A 48 6.92 -2.61 18.57
N PRO A 49 7.34 -3.60 17.75
CA PRO A 49 7.25 -3.51 16.28
C PRO A 49 5.82 -3.51 15.75
N ASP A 50 4.88 -4.20 16.40
CA ASP A 50 3.49 -4.28 15.94
C ASP A 50 2.77 -2.94 16.18
N ILE A 51 3.04 -2.28 17.32
CA ILE A 51 2.54 -0.92 17.59
C ILE A 51 3.09 0.06 16.55
N GLU A 52 4.39 0.07 16.32
CA GLU A 52 5.02 1.00 15.38
C GLU A 52 4.54 0.75 13.95
N LEU A 53 4.37 -0.51 13.56
CA LEU A 53 3.87 -0.90 12.24
C LEU A 53 2.48 -0.32 11.98
N VAL A 54 1.50 -0.65 12.83
CA VAL A 54 0.12 -0.23 12.62
C VAL A 54 -0.01 1.29 12.79
N ARG A 55 0.66 1.87 13.80
CA ARG A 55 0.62 3.30 14.05
C ARG A 55 1.13 4.13 12.87
N ARG A 56 2.29 3.75 12.31
CA ARG A 56 2.88 4.47 11.16
C ARG A 56 2.16 4.18 9.85
N ARG A 57 1.77 2.93 9.62
CA ARG A 57 1.07 2.53 8.38
C ARG A 57 -0.24 3.29 8.19
N TYR A 58 -1.01 3.45 9.26
CA TYR A 58 -2.33 4.07 9.21
C TYR A 58 -2.36 5.51 9.74
N GLY A 59 -1.19 6.11 10.02
CA GLY A 59 -1.09 7.49 10.47
C GLY A 59 -1.88 7.76 11.75
N LEU A 60 -1.87 6.81 12.71
CA LEU A 60 -2.64 6.96 13.94
C LEU A 60 -2.12 8.14 14.76
N ALA A 61 -3.03 8.98 15.25
CA ALA A 61 -2.69 10.20 15.99
C ALA A 61 -2.09 9.92 17.39
N GLN A 62 -2.29 8.70 17.92
CA GLN A 62 -1.77 8.30 19.21
C GLN A 62 -0.24 8.15 19.20
N THR A 63 0.42 8.46 20.30
CA THR A 63 1.85 8.22 20.48
C THR A 63 2.12 6.74 20.82
N PHE A 64 3.38 6.29 20.66
CA PHE A 64 3.79 4.94 21.09
C PHE A 64 3.44 4.70 22.58
N ALA A 65 3.78 5.63 23.46
CA ALA A 65 3.51 5.51 24.90
C ALA A 65 2.02 5.45 25.26
N GLN A 66 1.13 5.94 24.40
CA GLN A 66 -0.32 5.82 24.58
C GLN A 66 -0.87 4.48 24.09
N SER A 67 -0.11 3.73 23.31
CA SER A 67 -0.56 2.52 22.62
C SER A 67 -0.44 1.24 23.44
N TYR A 68 0.11 1.30 24.66
CA TYR A 68 0.21 0.15 25.56
C TYR A 68 -0.06 0.54 27.02
N ALA A 69 -0.29 -0.45 27.89
CA ALA A 69 -0.49 -0.22 29.31
C ALA A 69 0.66 -0.70 30.18
N LEU A 70 1.16 -1.89 29.94
CA LEU A 70 2.10 -2.61 30.79
C LEU A 70 3.30 -3.09 29.97
N THR A 71 4.44 -3.23 30.64
CA THR A 71 5.60 -3.98 30.15
C THR A 71 5.74 -5.30 30.91
N ALA A 72 6.58 -6.22 30.43
CA ALA A 72 6.86 -7.46 31.14
C ALA A 72 7.40 -7.23 32.56
N ASP A 73 8.17 -6.16 32.78
CA ASP A 73 8.68 -5.79 34.09
C ASP A 73 7.55 -5.42 35.06
N ASP A 74 6.48 -4.75 34.60
CA ASP A 74 5.31 -4.44 35.45
C ASP A 74 4.63 -5.71 35.99
N LEU A 75 4.74 -6.87 35.29
CA LEU A 75 4.19 -8.15 35.75
C LEU A 75 5.02 -8.78 36.86
N HIS A 76 6.34 -8.56 36.91
CA HIS A 76 7.22 -9.11 37.94
C HIS A 76 6.99 -8.46 39.32
N ASP A 77 6.46 -7.24 39.33
CA ASP A 77 6.15 -6.49 40.54
C ASP A 77 4.80 -6.86 41.19
N MET A 78 4.18 -7.97 40.73
CA MET A 78 2.87 -8.40 41.23
C MET A 78 2.96 -9.07 42.61
N ASP A 79 2.61 -8.36 43.66
CA ASP A 79 2.36 -8.91 44.97
C ASP A 79 0.87 -9.27 45.18
N GLY A 80 0.50 -10.53 44.90
CA GLY A 80 -0.79 -11.12 45.23
C GLY A 80 -2.00 -10.59 44.40
N ARG A 81 -3.24 -10.94 44.82
CA ARG A 81 -4.49 -10.58 44.10
C ARG A 81 -4.69 -9.07 43.93
N GLY A 82 -4.32 -8.27 44.92
CA GLY A 82 -4.43 -6.80 44.82
C GLY A 82 -3.48 -6.18 43.76
N GLY A 83 -2.43 -6.90 43.37
CA GLY A 83 -1.56 -6.53 42.24
C GLY A 83 -2.25 -6.69 40.91
N TYR A 84 -2.88 -7.85 40.68
CA TYR A 84 -3.58 -8.15 39.45
C TYR A 84 -4.73 -7.16 39.14
N ASP A 85 -5.58 -6.86 40.13
CA ASP A 85 -6.69 -5.91 39.95
C ASP A 85 -6.21 -4.50 39.59
N ARG A 86 -5.08 -4.05 40.15
CA ARG A 86 -4.45 -2.77 39.79
C ARG A 86 -3.93 -2.76 38.38
N LEU A 87 -3.29 -3.87 37.92
CA LEU A 87 -2.82 -3.98 36.54
C LEU A 87 -3.98 -3.98 35.53
N LEU A 88 -5.03 -4.76 35.81
CA LEU A 88 -6.23 -4.78 34.97
C LEU A 88 -6.88 -3.39 34.90
N THR A 89 -7.05 -2.71 36.03
CA THR A 89 -7.56 -1.34 36.07
C THR A 89 -6.71 -0.40 35.20
N ARG A 90 -5.37 -0.45 35.33
CA ARG A 90 -4.46 0.36 34.52
C ARG A 90 -4.63 0.08 33.01
N VAL A 91 -4.82 -1.19 32.62
CA VAL A 91 -5.07 -1.57 31.23
C VAL A 91 -6.37 -0.93 30.72
N LEU A 92 -7.46 -1.05 31.51
CA LEU A 92 -8.77 -0.52 31.14
C LEU A 92 -8.76 1.00 31.01
N ASP A 93 -8.19 1.69 32.00
CA ASP A 93 -8.11 3.16 32.03
C ASP A 93 -7.30 3.71 30.86
N ARG A 94 -6.13 3.11 30.55
CA ARG A 94 -5.30 3.55 29.44
C ARG A 94 -5.94 3.27 28.08
N CYS A 95 -6.56 2.10 27.94
CA CYS A 95 -7.30 1.75 26.73
C CYS A 95 -8.48 2.73 26.50
N ALA A 96 -9.27 3.00 27.52
CA ALA A 96 -10.38 3.95 27.46
C ALA A 96 -9.91 5.37 27.10
N ALA A 97 -8.82 5.84 27.71
CA ALA A 97 -8.26 7.16 27.46
C ALA A 97 -7.81 7.34 26.01
N VAL A 98 -7.07 6.38 25.43
CA VAL A 98 -6.59 6.47 24.03
C VAL A 98 -7.73 6.30 23.03
N SER A 99 -8.75 5.52 23.38
CA SER A 99 -9.89 5.20 22.52
C SER A 99 -11.00 6.26 22.57
N ALA A 100 -10.89 7.27 23.44
CA ALA A 100 -11.89 8.32 23.56
C ALA A 100 -12.13 9.03 22.22
N GLY A 101 -13.38 8.97 21.71
CA GLY A 101 -13.76 9.53 20.41
C GLY A 101 -13.29 8.72 19.18
N ALA A 102 -12.77 7.52 19.36
CA ALA A 102 -12.51 6.60 18.25
C ALA A 102 -13.80 5.89 17.81
N ASP A 103 -13.88 5.55 16.52
CA ASP A 103 -14.95 4.70 16.00
C ASP A 103 -14.71 3.24 16.37
N VAL A 104 -13.45 2.81 16.22
CA VAL A 104 -12.98 1.45 16.46
C VAL A 104 -11.62 1.46 17.16
N ALA A 105 -11.47 0.60 18.15
CA ALA A 105 -10.20 0.29 18.80
C ALA A 105 -9.88 -1.21 18.61
N VAL A 106 -8.76 -1.50 17.95
CA VAL A 106 -8.20 -2.83 17.87
C VAL A 106 -7.28 -3.02 19.07
N VAL A 107 -7.59 -4.02 19.89
CA VAL A 107 -6.78 -4.40 21.05
C VAL A 107 -6.08 -5.70 20.72
N GLU A 108 -4.76 -5.68 20.66
CA GLU A 108 -3.94 -6.86 20.44
C GLU A 108 -3.49 -7.46 21.76
N GLY A 109 -3.99 -8.64 22.08
CA GLY A 109 -3.62 -9.39 23.30
C GLY A 109 -2.14 -9.73 23.32
N SER A 110 -1.60 -10.03 24.52
CA SER A 110 -0.18 -10.39 24.72
C SER A 110 0.21 -11.64 23.94
N ASP A 111 1.52 -11.78 23.68
CA ASP A 111 2.10 -12.89 22.93
C ASP A 111 2.62 -14.04 23.80
N PHE A 112 2.23 -14.10 25.06
CA PHE A 112 2.72 -15.08 26.03
C PHE A 112 4.26 -15.08 26.13
N THR A 113 4.82 -13.88 26.28
CA THR A 113 6.28 -13.66 26.31
C THR A 113 6.91 -13.88 27.67
N SER A 114 6.08 -14.01 28.75
CA SER A 114 6.55 -14.21 30.11
C SER A 114 6.42 -15.67 30.56
N ALA A 115 7.13 -16.00 31.65
CA ALA A 115 7.02 -17.29 32.32
C ALA A 115 5.63 -17.53 32.97
N SER A 116 4.74 -16.55 32.93
CA SER A 116 3.42 -16.55 33.58
C SER A 116 2.26 -16.70 32.58
N LEU A 117 2.35 -17.65 31.66
CA LEU A 117 1.30 -17.98 30.65
C LEU A 117 -0.15 -17.92 31.17
N PRO A 118 -0.51 -18.49 32.35
CA PRO A 118 -1.87 -18.43 32.84
C PRO A 118 -2.34 -16.98 33.14
N VAL A 119 -1.46 -16.15 33.69
CA VAL A 119 -1.78 -14.76 34.03
C VAL A 119 -2.05 -13.92 32.78
N GLU A 120 -1.27 -14.13 31.73
CA GLU A 120 -1.47 -13.41 30.46
C GLU A 120 -2.79 -13.79 29.77
N LEU A 121 -3.16 -15.07 29.80
CA LEU A 121 -4.45 -15.50 29.28
C LEU A 121 -5.60 -14.88 30.08
N ASP A 122 -5.52 -14.90 31.41
CA ASP A 122 -6.53 -14.30 32.29
C ASP A 122 -6.63 -12.78 32.03
N LEU A 123 -5.51 -12.09 31.89
CA LEU A 123 -5.47 -10.66 31.57
C LEU A 123 -6.14 -10.37 30.22
N ASN A 124 -5.88 -11.16 29.18
CA ASN A 124 -6.50 -10.99 27.87
C ASN A 124 -8.02 -11.18 27.93
N VAL A 125 -8.47 -12.23 28.62
CA VAL A 125 -9.91 -12.53 28.76
C VAL A 125 -10.61 -11.46 29.60
N ASP A 126 -10.04 -11.08 30.73
CA ASP A 126 -10.65 -10.10 31.63
C ASP A 126 -10.65 -8.69 31.02
N ALA A 127 -9.58 -8.30 30.32
CA ALA A 127 -9.55 -7.04 29.59
C ALA A 127 -10.60 -7.02 28.47
N ALA A 128 -10.69 -8.08 27.65
CA ALA A 128 -11.69 -8.17 26.59
C ALA A 128 -13.13 -8.05 27.13
N ARG A 129 -13.44 -8.78 28.21
CA ARG A 129 -14.75 -8.77 28.85
C ARG A 129 -15.08 -7.40 29.44
N ASN A 130 -14.16 -6.78 30.19
CA ASN A 130 -14.41 -5.50 30.84
C ASN A 130 -14.45 -4.32 29.86
N LEU A 131 -13.81 -4.41 28.70
CA LEU A 131 -13.95 -3.46 27.60
C LEU A 131 -15.24 -3.66 26.80
N GLY A 132 -15.99 -4.74 27.03
CA GLY A 132 -17.10 -5.13 26.17
C GLY A 132 -16.67 -5.40 24.73
N ALA A 133 -15.47 -5.91 24.55
CA ALA A 133 -14.88 -6.12 23.23
C ALA A 133 -15.42 -7.38 22.57
N SER A 134 -15.58 -7.31 21.24
CA SER A 134 -15.79 -8.50 20.40
C SER A 134 -14.46 -9.18 20.12
N VAL A 135 -14.34 -10.46 20.45
CA VAL A 135 -13.06 -11.19 20.41
C VAL A 135 -12.88 -11.90 19.07
N LEU A 136 -11.80 -11.59 18.34
CA LEU A 136 -11.30 -12.36 17.21
C LEU A 136 -10.24 -13.33 17.70
N LEU A 137 -10.55 -14.63 17.67
CA LEU A 137 -9.64 -15.69 18.08
C LEU A 137 -8.70 -16.05 16.94
N VAL A 138 -7.39 -16.10 17.21
CA VAL A 138 -6.37 -16.59 16.27
C VAL A 138 -5.85 -17.94 16.74
N VAL A 139 -5.86 -18.93 15.86
CA VAL A 139 -5.38 -20.29 16.12
C VAL A 139 -4.21 -20.58 15.21
N GLY A 140 -3.07 -21.02 15.76
CA GLY A 140 -1.89 -21.41 14.97
C GLY A 140 -2.06 -22.78 14.33
N GLY A 141 -1.78 -22.91 13.04
CA GLY A 141 -1.84 -24.17 12.28
C GLY A 141 -0.46 -24.81 12.03
N ARG A 142 0.65 -24.12 12.36
CA ARG A 142 1.99 -24.65 12.11
C ARG A 142 2.25 -25.92 12.91
N ASP A 143 2.83 -26.93 12.24
CA ASP A 143 3.19 -28.23 12.82
C ASP A 143 1.97 -29.00 13.41
N ARG A 144 0.75 -28.72 12.91
CA ARG A 144 -0.49 -29.35 13.33
C ARG A 144 -1.21 -30.03 12.18
N SER A 145 -1.90 -31.13 12.46
CA SER A 145 -2.86 -31.71 11.52
C SER A 145 -4.14 -30.87 11.43
N ALA A 146 -4.87 -31.01 10.33
CA ALA A 146 -6.15 -30.31 10.12
C ALA A 146 -7.13 -30.52 11.29
N ALA A 147 -7.23 -31.75 11.80
CA ALA A 147 -8.07 -32.10 12.95
C ALA A 147 -7.66 -31.33 14.22
N GLN A 148 -6.35 -31.25 14.50
CA GLN A 148 -5.84 -30.52 15.66
C GLN A 148 -6.11 -29.01 15.56
N VAL A 149 -6.05 -28.42 14.36
CA VAL A 149 -6.38 -27.01 14.14
C VAL A 149 -7.86 -26.75 14.42
N VAL A 150 -8.74 -27.58 13.87
CA VAL A 150 -10.20 -27.49 14.06
C VAL A 150 -10.58 -27.68 15.54
N ASP A 151 -9.99 -28.65 16.21
CA ASP A 151 -10.24 -28.91 17.65
C ASP A 151 -9.74 -27.76 18.52
N ALA A 152 -8.58 -27.16 18.23
CA ALA A 152 -8.07 -26.00 18.92
C ALA A 152 -9.01 -24.76 18.74
N ALA A 153 -9.55 -24.58 17.54
CA ALA A 153 -10.52 -23.52 17.27
C ALA A 153 -11.82 -23.71 18.08
N ARG A 154 -12.38 -24.92 18.06
CA ARG A 154 -13.58 -25.27 18.84
C ARG A 154 -13.36 -25.05 20.33
N HIS A 155 -12.24 -25.54 20.86
CA HIS A 155 -11.88 -25.40 22.27
C HIS A 155 -11.71 -23.92 22.66
N GLY A 156 -10.97 -23.15 21.88
CA GLY A 156 -10.75 -21.72 22.15
C GLY A 156 -12.05 -20.91 22.15
N VAL A 157 -12.98 -21.19 21.23
CA VAL A 157 -14.32 -20.58 21.20
C VAL A 157 -15.11 -20.94 22.48
N ALA A 158 -15.08 -22.20 22.88
CA ALA A 158 -15.78 -22.67 24.07
C ALA A 158 -15.22 -21.96 25.34
N VAL A 159 -13.92 -21.95 25.52
CA VAL A 159 -13.24 -21.28 26.66
C VAL A 159 -13.61 -19.79 26.73
N LEU A 160 -13.51 -19.07 25.62
CA LEU A 160 -13.85 -17.63 25.59
C LEU A 160 -15.32 -17.38 25.91
N THR A 161 -16.22 -18.20 25.36
CA THR A 161 -17.66 -18.09 25.61
C THR A 161 -18.03 -18.42 27.06
N GLU A 162 -17.48 -19.50 27.61
CA GLU A 162 -17.68 -19.87 29.04
C GLU A 162 -17.19 -18.80 30.00
N ARG A 163 -16.12 -18.07 29.60
CA ARG A 163 -15.58 -16.94 30.37
C ARG A 163 -16.31 -15.62 30.13
N GLY A 164 -17.40 -15.63 29.37
CA GLY A 164 -18.28 -14.48 29.15
C GLY A 164 -17.77 -13.47 28.10
N CYS A 165 -16.86 -13.90 27.20
CA CYS A 165 -16.45 -13.07 26.06
C CYS A 165 -17.43 -13.24 24.89
N THR A 166 -17.66 -12.16 24.15
CA THR A 166 -18.39 -12.19 22.87
C THR A 166 -17.43 -12.53 21.74
N VAL A 167 -17.54 -13.75 21.17
CA VAL A 167 -16.66 -14.16 20.06
C VAL A 167 -17.17 -13.57 18.75
N LEU A 168 -16.34 -12.76 18.09
CA LEU A 168 -16.60 -12.14 16.79
C LEU A 168 -16.41 -13.14 15.64
N GLY A 169 -15.32 -13.91 15.71
CA GLY A 169 -14.92 -14.87 14.69
C GLY A 169 -13.63 -15.60 15.05
N VAL A 170 -13.19 -16.49 14.16
CA VAL A 170 -11.99 -17.32 14.32
C VAL A 170 -11.13 -17.27 13.06
N VAL A 171 -9.84 -17.06 13.23
CA VAL A 171 -8.85 -17.11 12.13
C VAL A 171 -7.84 -18.22 12.43
N CYS A 172 -7.85 -19.29 11.65
CA CYS A 172 -6.80 -20.32 11.66
C CYS A 172 -5.67 -19.83 10.77
N ASN A 173 -4.54 -19.45 11.36
CA ASN A 173 -3.40 -18.87 10.67
C ASN A 173 -2.24 -19.86 10.57
N ARG A 174 -1.41 -19.73 9.52
CA ARG A 174 -0.22 -20.57 9.31
C ARG A 174 -0.56 -22.05 9.10
N VAL A 175 -1.65 -22.33 8.42
CA VAL A 175 -2.08 -23.68 8.06
C VAL A 175 -1.26 -24.16 6.87
N ALA A 176 -0.77 -25.39 6.91
CA ALA A 176 -0.07 -25.99 5.76
C ALA A 176 -0.97 -25.92 4.51
N THR A 177 -0.41 -25.50 3.38
CA THR A 177 -1.18 -25.18 2.17
C THR A 177 -2.08 -26.33 1.72
N GLU A 178 -1.59 -27.57 1.81
CA GLU A 178 -2.31 -28.80 1.46
C GLU A 178 -3.46 -29.14 2.42
N GLN A 179 -3.52 -28.52 3.59
CA GLN A 179 -4.56 -28.75 4.61
C GLN A 179 -5.64 -27.66 4.64
N VAL A 180 -5.44 -26.54 3.93
CA VAL A 180 -6.33 -25.36 4.00
C VAL A 180 -7.80 -25.72 3.75
N ASP A 181 -8.08 -26.47 2.70
CA ASP A 181 -9.47 -26.83 2.34
C ASP A 181 -10.11 -27.80 3.35
N VAL A 182 -9.31 -28.72 3.90
CA VAL A 182 -9.77 -29.64 4.94
C VAL A 182 -10.12 -28.89 6.22
N VAL A 183 -9.23 -27.95 6.64
CA VAL A 183 -9.49 -27.09 7.81
C VAL A 183 -10.70 -26.21 7.56
N ARG A 184 -10.81 -25.57 6.38
CA ARG A 184 -11.95 -24.72 6.03
C ARG A 184 -13.29 -25.47 6.11
N THR A 185 -13.32 -26.72 5.65
CA THR A 185 -14.51 -27.56 5.75
C THR A 185 -14.83 -27.90 7.21
N GLY A 186 -13.82 -28.32 8.00
CA GLY A 186 -14.02 -28.66 9.41
C GLY A 186 -14.42 -27.48 10.28
N MET A 187 -13.97 -26.26 9.94
CA MET A 187 -14.34 -25.03 10.67
C MET A 187 -15.83 -24.73 10.58
N ARG A 188 -16.51 -25.00 9.46
CA ARG A 188 -17.96 -24.79 9.31
C ARG A 188 -18.76 -25.59 10.36
N ASP A 189 -18.33 -26.80 10.63
CA ASP A 189 -18.98 -27.66 11.62
C ASP A 189 -18.55 -27.31 13.05
N ALA A 190 -17.31 -26.84 13.24
CA ALA A 190 -16.74 -26.60 14.56
C ALA A 190 -17.22 -25.31 15.21
N VAL A 191 -17.43 -24.23 14.42
CA VAL A 191 -17.74 -22.89 14.94
C VAL A 191 -19.08 -22.34 14.44
N GLY A 192 -19.84 -23.13 13.65
CA GLY A 192 -21.19 -22.78 13.20
C GLY A 192 -21.23 -21.48 12.40
N ASP A 193 -22.12 -20.58 12.81
CA ASP A 193 -22.34 -19.28 12.14
C ASP A 193 -21.29 -18.21 12.42
N LEU A 194 -20.23 -18.49 13.19
CA LEU A 194 -19.15 -17.54 13.40
C LEU A 194 -18.37 -17.32 12.11
N PRO A 195 -18.05 -16.05 11.75
CA PRO A 195 -17.11 -15.77 10.67
C PRO A 195 -15.80 -16.50 10.93
N SER A 196 -15.31 -17.19 9.93
CA SER A 196 -14.04 -17.91 10.04
C SER A 196 -13.17 -17.69 8.82
N GLY A 197 -11.85 -17.70 9.03
CA GLY A 197 -10.84 -17.61 8.00
C GLY A 197 -9.79 -18.69 8.17
N VAL A 198 -9.20 -19.16 7.06
CA VAL A 198 -8.10 -20.12 7.07
C VAL A 198 -6.99 -19.60 6.19
N LEU A 199 -5.92 -19.12 6.82
CA LEU A 199 -4.77 -18.53 6.17
C LEU A 199 -3.66 -19.58 6.00
N PRO A 200 -3.18 -19.81 4.76
CA PRO A 200 -2.03 -20.69 4.55
C PRO A 200 -0.75 -20.14 5.19
N GLU A 201 0.19 -21.03 5.49
CA GLU A 201 1.54 -20.62 5.89
C GLU A 201 2.24 -19.99 4.69
N VAL A 202 2.68 -18.73 4.86
CA VAL A 202 3.46 -18.00 3.87
C VAL A 202 4.87 -17.78 4.42
N PRO A 203 5.89 -18.50 3.91
CA PRO A 203 7.26 -18.45 4.44
C PRO A 203 7.83 -17.04 4.53
N LEU A 204 7.51 -16.18 3.57
CA LEU A 204 7.93 -14.78 3.53
C LEU A 204 7.60 -14.02 4.83
N LEU A 205 6.42 -14.23 5.41
CA LEU A 205 5.99 -13.49 6.61
C LEU A 205 6.86 -13.81 7.83
N ALA A 206 7.42 -15.01 7.90
CA ALA A 206 8.32 -15.46 8.97
C ALA A 206 9.81 -15.33 8.61
N ALA A 207 10.16 -14.98 7.37
CA ALA A 207 11.54 -14.86 6.90
C ALA A 207 12.25 -13.73 7.64
N PRO A 208 13.38 -13.97 8.32
CA PRO A 208 14.14 -12.92 8.98
C PRO A 208 14.89 -12.06 7.96
N THR A 209 15.21 -10.84 8.34
CA THR A 209 16.18 -10.01 7.63
C THR A 209 17.59 -10.26 8.17
N ALA A 210 18.62 -9.90 7.41
CA ALA A 210 20.00 -9.96 7.89
C ALA A 210 20.21 -9.13 9.17
N ALA A 211 19.48 -8.02 9.33
CA ALA A 211 19.55 -7.19 10.53
C ALA A 211 18.95 -7.90 11.77
N GLU A 212 17.83 -8.62 11.60
CA GLU A 212 17.22 -9.41 12.68
C GLU A 212 18.11 -10.58 13.09
N ILE A 213 18.73 -11.24 12.11
CA ILE A 213 19.73 -12.28 12.37
C ILE A 213 20.94 -11.71 13.13
N ALA A 214 21.46 -10.54 12.69
CA ALA A 214 22.57 -9.89 13.37
C ALA A 214 22.24 -9.56 14.83
N ALA A 215 21.04 -9.02 15.09
CA ALA A 215 20.61 -8.68 16.44
C ALA A 215 20.50 -9.91 17.35
N GLN A 216 19.91 -11.01 16.85
CA GLN A 216 19.68 -12.22 17.64
C GLN A 216 20.97 -13.02 17.90
N LEU A 217 21.89 -13.04 16.94
CA LEU A 217 23.16 -13.71 17.08
C LEU A 217 24.26 -12.83 17.68
N HIS A 218 23.95 -11.60 18.04
CA HIS A 218 24.94 -10.58 18.45
C HIS A 218 26.09 -10.44 17.46
N ALA A 219 25.77 -10.56 16.14
CA ALA A 219 26.76 -10.52 15.08
C ALA A 219 27.32 -9.10 14.89
N THR A 220 28.63 -9.03 14.62
CA THR A 220 29.28 -7.79 14.22
C THR A 220 28.99 -7.51 12.75
N ALA A 221 28.42 -6.35 12.43
CA ALA A 221 28.21 -5.93 11.06
C ALA A 221 29.51 -5.34 10.48
N LEU A 222 30.14 -6.05 9.56
CA LEU A 222 31.27 -5.56 8.77
C LEU A 222 30.79 -4.63 7.66
N VAL A 223 29.62 -4.95 7.10
CA VAL A 223 28.85 -4.13 6.18
C VAL A 223 27.40 -4.15 6.67
N ALA A 224 26.89 -2.98 7.04
CA ALA A 224 25.51 -2.84 7.47
C ALA A 224 24.54 -3.00 6.28
N PRO A 225 23.36 -3.62 6.47
CA PRO A 225 22.38 -3.75 5.40
C PRO A 225 21.83 -2.36 5.01
N PRO A 226 21.94 -1.94 3.75
CA PRO A 226 21.42 -0.63 3.32
C PRO A 226 19.91 -0.61 3.20
N VAL A 227 19.29 -1.76 2.89
CA VAL A 227 17.85 -1.96 2.81
C VAL A 227 17.52 -3.33 3.44
N PRO A 228 16.46 -3.46 4.23
CA PRO A 228 16.04 -4.76 4.75
C PRO A 228 15.71 -5.71 3.58
N ARG A 229 16.43 -6.84 3.54
CA ARG A 229 16.14 -7.95 2.64
C ARG A 229 15.78 -9.17 3.47
N GLU A 230 14.68 -9.82 3.11
CA GLU A 230 14.28 -11.08 3.72
C GLU A 230 15.21 -12.20 3.28
N VAL A 231 15.58 -13.04 4.24
CA VAL A 231 16.35 -14.25 3.99
C VAL A 231 15.37 -15.37 3.62
N SER A 232 15.39 -15.76 2.36
CA SER A 232 14.52 -16.82 1.84
C SER A 232 14.99 -18.20 2.25
N ARG A 233 16.31 -18.40 2.29
CA ARG A 233 16.95 -19.68 2.60
C ARG A 233 18.36 -19.46 3.17
N VAL A 234 18.79 -20.41 3.97
CA VAL A 234 20.18 -20.46 4.49
C VAL A 234 20.98 -21.51 3.74
N ILE A 235 22.13 -21.13 3.22
CA ILE A 235 23.07 -22.04 2.55
C ILE A 235 24.47 -21.94 3.16
N VAL A 236 25.13 -23.10 3.35
CA VAL A 236 26.48 -23.15 3.88
C VAL A 236 27.49 -23.25 2.73
N GLY A 237 28.40 -22.28 2.65
CA GLY A 237 29.50 -22.23 1.69
C GLY A 237 30.64 -23.22 2.00
N ALA A 238 30.32 -24.51 2.12
CA ALA A 238 31.28 -25.57 2.43
C ALA A 238 31.99 -26.14 1.20
N MET A 239 31.35 -26.08 0.03
CA MET A 239 31.88 -26.61 -1.22
C MET A 239 32.92 -25.67 -1.86
N GLY A 240 33.67 -26.17 -2.84
CA GLY A 240 34.49 -25.30 -3.71
C GLY A 240 33.63 -24.33 -4.51
N LEU A 241 34.17 -23.16 -4.82
CA LEU A 241 33.45 -22.03 -5.42
C LEU A 241 32.56 -22.41 -6.63
N PRO A 242 33.02 -23.17 -7.65
CA PRO A 242 32.17 -23.49 -8.80
C PRO A 242 30.91 -24.24 -8.42
N ALA A 243 31.04 -25.29 -7.60
CA ALA A 243 29.89 -26.10 -7.16
C ALA A 243 28.96 -25.34 -6.18
N PHE A 244 29.49 -24.35 -5.47
CA PHE A 244 28.73 -23.47 -4.61
C PHE A 244 27.87 -22.48 -5.41
N LEU A 245 28.46 -21.82 -6.42
CA LEU A 245 27.76 -20.85 -7.26
C LEU A 245 26.59 -21.45 -8.06
N GLU A 246 26.68 -22.74 -8.41
CA GLU A 246 25.55 -23.46 -9.04
C GLU A 246 24.34 -23.67 -8.13
N ARG A 247 24.48 -23.44 -6.82
CA ARG A 247 23.45 -23.77 -5.80
C ARG A 247 22.86 -22.56 -5.11
N ILE A 248 23.43 -21.38 -5.30
CA ILE A 248 22.89 -20.14 -4.75
C ILE A 248 21.58 -19.79 -5.45
N ALA A 249 20.67 -19.20 -4.70
CA ALA A 249 19.39 -18.69 -5.20
C ALA A 249 19.14 -17.27 -4.66
N ASP A 250 18.16 -16.59 -5.24
CA ASP A 250 17.77 -15.26 -4.79
C ASP A 250 17.31 -15.28 -3.32
N GLY A 251 17.82 -14.33 -2.55
CA GLY A 251 17.50 -14.21 -1.12
C GLY A 251 18.22 -15.21 -0.20
N ASP A 252 19.21 -15.96 -0.68
CA ASP A 252 20.01 -16.84 0.19
C ASP A 252 20.85 -16.03 1.20
N LEU A 253 20.86 -16.44 2.46
CA LEU A 253 21.91 -16.08 3.41
C LEU A 253 23.02 -17.11 3.33
N VAL A 254 24.22 -16.67 2.94
CA VAL A 254 25.38 -17.54 2.85
C VAL A 254 26.13 -17.55 4.18
N ILE A 255 26.29 -18.73 4.80
CA ILE A 255 27.13 -18.93 5.98
C ILE A 255 28.44 -19.58 5.54
N THR A 256 29.57 -19.00 5.88
CA THR A 256 30.89 -19.59 5.57
C THR A 256 31.90 -19.22 6.66
N PRO A 257 32.90 -20.08 6.94
CA PRO A 257 34.01 -19.67 7.81
C PRO A 257 34.71 -18.40 7.31
N GLY A 258 35.11 -17.55 8.24
CA GLY A 258 35.68 -16.24 7.92
C GLY A 258 37.06 -16.29 7.26
N ASP A 259 37.69 -17.47 7.13
CA ASP A 259 38.92 -17.72 6.38
C ASP A 259 38.70 -18.19 4.92
N ARG A 260 37.43 -18.40 4.52
CA ARG A 260 37.10 -18.83 3.15
C ARG A 260 37.07 -17.65 2.16
N ALA A 261 38.25 -17.06 1.95
CA ALA A 261 38.41 -15.93 1.03
C ALA A 261 37.96 -16.22 -0.41
N ASP A 262 38.02 -17.48 -0.84
CA ASP A 262 37.55 -17.96 -2.15
C ASP A 262 36.00 -17.75 -2.30
N ILE A 263 35.24 -18.11 -1.29
CA ILE A 263 33.78 -17.93 -1.28
C ILE A 263 33.43 -16.44 -1.22
N VAL A 264 34.09 -15.67 -0.33
CA VAL A 264 33.82 -14.23 -0.18
C VAL A 264 34.08 -13.48 -1.50
N ALA A 265 35.29 -13.69 -2.08
CA ALA A 265 35.64 -13.04 -3.34
C ALA A 265 34.78 -13.52 -4.52
N GLY A 266 34.46 -14.83 -4.55
CA GLY A 266 33.62 -15.42 -5.58
C GLY A 266 32.18 -14.90 -5.56
N LEU A 267 31.57 -14.72 -4.38
CA LEU A 267 30.26 -14.13 -4.25
C LEU A 267 30.23 -12.66 -4.69
N LEU A 268 31.23 -11.88 -4.32
CA LEU A 268 31.34 -10.50 -4.80
C LEU A 268 31.46 -10.44 -6.34
N ALA A 269 32.31 -11.27 -6.91
CA ALA A 269 32.46 -11.34 -8.37
C ALA A 269 31.17 -11.81 -9.06
N ALA A 270 30.49 -12.81 -8.50
CA ALA A 270 29.23 -13.31 -9.02
C ALA A 270 28.15 -12.21 -9.01
N HIS A 271 28.02 -11.47 -7.90
CA HIS A 271 27.08 -10.35 -7.78
C HIS A 271 27.37 -9.23 -8.79
N VAL A 272 28.64 -8.79 -8.88
CA VAL A 272 29.07 -7.72 -9.82
C VAL A 272 28.86 -8.13 -11.27
N SER A 273 28.95 -9.43 -11.58
CA SER A 273 28.74 -9.93 -12.94
C SER A 273 27.28 -9.83 -13.40
N GLY A 274 26.32 -9.77 -12.46
CA GLY A 274 24.88 -9.79 -12.76
C GLY A 274 24.36 -11.12 -13.36
N LEU A 275 25.19 -12.16 -13.41
CA LEU A 275 24.85 -13.45 -14.01
C LEU A 275 24.41 -14.51 -12.99
N TYR A 276 24.48 -14.18 -11.71
CA TYR A 276 24.15 -15.09 -10.62
C TYR A 276 23.05 -14.49 -9.73
N PRO A 277 22.28 -15.35 -9.02
CA PRO A 277 21.25 -14.90 -8.09
C PRO A 277 21.78 -13.94 -7.03
N ALA A 278 20.94 -13.00 -6.61
CA ALA A 278 21.28 -11.99 -5.62
C ALA A 278 21.06 -12.52 -4.19
N VAL A 279 22.13 -12.72 -3.42
CA VAL A 279 22.06 -13.20 -2.04
C VAL A 279 21.55 -12.10 -1.08
N ALA A 280 20.85 -12.51 0.00
CA ALA A 280 20.35 -11.59 1.03
C ALA A 280 21.45 -11.12 1.98
N GLY A 281 22.56 -11.86 2.10
CA GLY A 281 23.67 -11.51 2.97
C GLY A 281 24.73 -12.59 3.06
N LEU A 282 25.86 -12.21 3.65
CA LEU A 282 26.97 -13.10 3.97
C LEU A 282 27.21 -13.08 5.49
N LEU A 283 27.25 -14.26 6.12
CA LEU A 283 27.52 -14.44 7.54
C LEU A 283 28.81 -15.25 7.71
N LEU A 284 29.84 -14.60 8.24
CA LEU A 284 31.15 -15.17 8.50
C LEU A 284 31.16 -15.78 9.90
N SER A 285 31.48 -17.07 10.00
CA SER A 285 31.54 -17.83 11.26
C SER A 285 32.97 -18.10 11.72
N GLY A 286 33.14 -18.48 13.00
CA GLY A 286 34.39 -18.93 13.60
C GLY A 286 35.26 -17.84 14.20
N GLY A 287 34.76 -16.60 14.35
CA GLY A 287 35.50 -15.50 14.97
C GLY A 287 36.77 -15.03 14.21
N ILE A 288 36.98 -15.57 13.02
CA ILE A 288 38.18 -15.27 12.21
C ILE A 288 37.78 -14.38 11.06
N VAL A 289 38.20 -13.10 11.10
CA VAL A 289 38.05 -12.19 9.96
C VAL A 289 39.42 -11.56 9.67
N ALA A 290 40.11 -12.12 8.69
CA ALA A 290 41.41 -11.61 8.28
C ALA A 290 41.30 -10.22 7.62
N GLU A 291 42.30 -9.35 7.80
CA GLU A 291 42.33 -8.00 7.23
C GLU A 291 42.04 -7.94 5.71
N PRO A 292 42.48 -8.89 4.85
CA PRO A 292 42.08 -8.92 3.45
C PRO A 292 40.60 -9.12 3.25
N ILE A 293 39.90 -9.87 4.13
CA ILE A 293 38.44 -10.08 4.10
C ILE A 293 37.70 -8.78 4.45
N HIS A 294 38.19 -8.03 5.45
CA HIS A 294 37.66 -6.70 5.73
C HIS A 294 37.73 -5.75 4.53
N ARG A 295 38.78 -5.81 3.74
CA ARG A 295 38.92 -5.00 2.53
C ARG A 295 37.95 -5.46 1.42
N LEU A 296 37.78 -6.76 1.24
CA LEU A 296 36.82 -7.33 0.30
C LEU A 296 35.37 -6.99 0.72
N ALA A 297 35.09 -7.00 2.03
CA ALA A 297 33.77 -6.65 2.56
C ALA A 297 33.32 -5.24 2.14
N ARG A 298 34.24 -4.29 1.94
CA ARG A 298 33.89 -2.94 1.42
C ARG A 298 33.26 -3.00 0.02
N GLY A 299 33.69 -3.94 -0.83
CA GLY A 299 33.05 -4.15 -2.14
C GLY A 299 31.57 -4.61 -2.02
N PHE A 300 31.24 -5.37 -0.98
CA PHE A 300 29.86 -5.76 -0.70
C PHE A 300 29.01 -4.57 -0.24
N ALA A 301 29.61 -3.54 0.40
CA ALA A 301 28.89 -2.32 0.76
C ALA A 301 28.39 -1.57 -0.49
N GLU A 302 29.22 -1.45 -1.51
CA GLU A 302 28.86 -0.84 -2.81
C GLU A 302 27.81 -1.70 -3.54
N ALA A 303 27.87 -3.01 -3.36
CA ALA A 303 26.92 -3.97 -3.92
C ALA A 303 25.59 -4.05 -3.14
N GLY A 304 25.48 -3.38 -1.99
CA GLY A 304 24.27 -3.41 -1.15
C GLY A 304 24.03 -4.73 -0.42
N ILE A 305 25.06 -5.58 -0.26
CA ILE A 305 24.98 -6.88 0.42
C ILE A 305 25.53 -6.76 1.84
N PRO A 306 24.74 -7.07 2.90
CA PRO A 306 25.26 -7.08 4.26
C PRO A 306 26.28 -8.19 4.48
N VAL A 307 27.34 -7.88 5.23
CA VAL A 307 28.35 -8.85 5.68
C VAL A 307 28.40 -8.80 7.22
N LEU A 308 28.07 -9.93 7.82
CA LEU A 308 28.02 -10.12 9.26
C LEU A 308 29.11 -11.09 9.71
N ALA A 309 29.56 -10.98 10.95
CA ALA A 309 30.51 -11.91 11.55
C ALA A 309 30.07 -12.35 12.94
N VAL A 310 30.26 -13.64 13.27
CA VAL A 310 29.97 -14.25 14.57
C VAL A 310 31.14 -15.08 15.05
N ASP A 311 31.26 -15.23 16.37
CA ASP A 311 32.32 -16.02 16.99
C ASP A 311 32.04 -17.53 16.96
N SER A 312 30.75 -17.92 16.92
CA SER A 312 30.33 -19.32 16.87
C SER A 312 30.81 -20.03 15.59
N ASP A 313 30.96 -21.34 15.68
CA ASP A 313 31.33 -22.15 14.52
C ASP A 313 30.18 -22.21 13.48
N THR A 314 30.50 -22.76 12.30
CA THR A 314 29.53 -22.79 11.18
C THR A 314 28.29 -23.61 11.48
N TYR A 315 28.41 -24.72 12.24
CA TYR A 315 27.29 -25.58 12.59
C TYR A 315 26.37 -24.92 13.61
N GLU A 316 26.93 -24.39 14.68
CA GLU A 316 26.22 -23.63 15.71
C GLU A 316 25.52 -22.40 15.10
N THR A 317 26.22 -21.66 14.25
CA THR A 317 25.69 -20.50 13.52
C THR A 317 24.48 -20.89 12.65
N ALA A 318 24.61 -21.96 11.87
CA ALA A 318 23.53 -22.42 10.99
C ALA A 318 22.31 -22.92 11.79
N ALA A 319 22.53 -23.60 12.92
CA ALA A 319 21.47 -24.00 13.84
C ALA A 319 20.77 -22.77 14.43
N ALA A 320 21.51 -21.82 14.96
CA ALA A 320 20.96 -20.60 15.55
C ALA A 320 20.17 -19.74 14.54
N VAL A 321 20.66 -19.58 13.31
CA VAL A 321 19.95 -18.83 12.26
C VAL A 321 18.61 -19.48 11.92
N ARG A 322 18.51 -20.82 11.96
CA ARG A 322 17.26 -21.53 11.67
C ARG A 322 16.13 -21.14 12.64
N ASP A 323 16.46 -20.81 13.86
CA ASP A 323 15.51 -20.48 14.91
C ASP A 323 15.11 -19.00 14.91
N VAL A 324 15.82 -18.15 14.16
CA VAL A 324 15.46 -16.74 14.00
C VAL A 324 14.15 -16.61 13.23
N ARG A 325 13.23 -15.84 13.77
CA ARG A 325 11.95 -15.50 13.13
C ARG A 325 11.91 -14.01 12.85
N GLY A 326 11.61 -13.67 11.62
CA GLY A 326 11.42 -12.29 11.22
C GLY A 326 10.06 -11.75 11.67
N ALA A 327 10.02 -10.48 12.02
CA ALA A 327 8.78 -9.75 12.28
C ALA A 327 8.29 -9.01 11.00
N ILE A 328 7.02 -8.61 11.00
CA ILE A 328 6.51 -7.66 10.03
C ILE A 328 6.82 -6.27 10.57
N ARG A 329 7.74 -5.55 9.93
CA ARG A 329 8.18 -4.21 10.36
C ARG A 329 7.70 -3.14 9.37
N VAL A 330 7.75 -1.88 9.79
CA VAL A 330 7.34 -0.73 8.96
C VAL A 330 8.06 -0.70 7.62
N GLU A 331 9.32 -1.10 7.60
CA GLU A 331 10.18 -1.12 6.41
C GLU A 331 9.93 -2.35 5.50
N SER A 332 9.18 -3.34 6.00
CA SER A 332 8.93 -4.62 5.30
C SER A 332 7.68 -4.56 4.41
N GLU A 333 7.63 -3.63 3.45
CA GLU A 333 6.43 -3.38 2.62
C GLU A 333 5.92 -4.66 1.94
N ARG A 334 6.81 -5.51 1.47
CA ARG A 334 6.46 -6.80 0.86
C ARG A 334 5.70 -7.71 1.82
N LYS A 335 6.15 -7.83 3.08
CA LYS A 335 5.44 -8.60 4.11
C LYS A 335 4.10 -7.95 4.48
N ILE A 336 4.07 -6.61 4.58
CA ILE A 336 2.85 -5.86 4.89
C ILE A 336 1.77 -6.14 3.83
N VAL A 337 2.11 -5.97 2.56
CA VAL A 337 1.17 -6.20 1.45
C VAL A 337 0.73 -7.66 1.41
N THR A 338 1.66 -8.60 1.59
CA THR A 338 1.34 -10.03 1.63
C THR A 338 0.40 -10.37 2.79
N ALA A 339 0.64 -9.85 3.99
CA ALA A 339 -0.22 -10.12 5.15
C ALA A 339 -1.64 -9.56 4.96
N ILE A 340 -1.76 -8.35 4.40
CA ILE A 340 -3.05 -7.73 4.10
C ILE A 340 -3.81 -8.54 3.04
N ALA A 341 -3.17 -8.88 1.92
CA ALA A 341 -3.79 -9.68 0.87
C ALA A 341 -4.20 -11.07 1.38
N LEU A 342 -3.34 -11.71 2.16
CA LEU A 342 -3.62 -13.02 2.76
C LEU A 342 -4.88 -12.98 3.63
N PHE A 343 -5.05 -11.94 4.44
CA PHE A 343 -6.24 -11.75 5.27
C PHE A 343 -7.49 -11.48 4.40
N GLU A 344 -7.40 -10.57 3.44
CA GLU A 344 -8.52 -10.21 2.55
C GLU A 344 -9.04 -11.40 1.75
N ASP A 345 -8.15 -12.23 1.21
CA ASP A 345 -8.50 -13.33 0.33
C ASP A 345 -9.06 -14.55 1.10
N ASN A 346 -8.78 -14.69 2.40
CA ASN A 346 -9.08 -15.90 3.17
C ASN A 346 -10.00 -15.69 4.37
N VAL A 347 -10.40 -14.45 4.69
CA VAL A 347 -11.29 -14.14 5.80
C VAL A 347 -12.55 -13.46 5.28
N ASP A 348 -13.72 -13.89 5.73
CA ASP A 348 -15.00 -13.23 5.44
C ASP A 348 -15.10 -11.92 6.24
N HIS A 349 -14.34 -10.92 5.79
CA HIS A 349 -14.22 -9.64 6.44
C HIS A 349 -15.51 -8.78 6.36
N GLU A 350 -16.38 -9.02 5.35
CA GLU A 350 -17.70 -8.37 5.28
C GLU A 350 -18.58 -8.83 6.46
N ARG A 351 -18.65 -10.12 6.70
CA ARG A 351 -19.43 -10.69 7.79
C ARG A 351 -18.88 -10.33 9.17
N LEU A 352 -17.53 -10.22 9.30
CA LEU A 352 -16.89 -9.66 10.50
C LEU A 352 -17.35 -8.22 10.77
N ARG A 353 -17.38 -7.39 9.73
CA ARG A 353 -17.80 -5.98 9.82
C ARG A 353 -19.29 -5.83 10.17
N GLU A 354 -20.14 -6.64 9.53
CA GLU A 354 -21.60 -6.65 9.84
C GLU A 354 -21.85 -6.94 11.33
N ARG A 355 -21.11 -7.91 11.89
CA ARG A 355 -21.23 -8.25 13.32
C ARG A 355 -20.67 -7.17 14.24
N LEU A 356 -19.75 -6.35 13.80
CA LEU A 356 -19.24 -5.22 14.56
C LEU A 356 -20.18 -4.02 14.53
N ASP A 357 -21.18 -4.01 13.65
CA ASP A 357 -22.12 -2.88 13.48
C ASP A 357 -21.38 -1.53 13.39
N VAL A 358 -20.31 -1.50 12.57
CA VAL A 358 -19.56 -0.28 12.33
C VAL A 358 -20.37 0.58 11.38
N ALA A 359 -20.99 1.63 11.89
CA ALA A 359 -21.73 2.59 11.09
C ALA A 359 -20.85 3.18 9.98
N ARG A 360 -21.44 3.43 8.79
CA ARG A 360 -20.71 4.12 7.72
C ARG A 360 -20.32 5.52 8.20
N PRO A 361 -19.03 5.90 8.15
CA PRO A 361 -18.62 7.21 8.60
C PRO A 361 -19.20 8.30 7.68
N THR A 362 -19.58 9.41 8.28
CA THR A 362 -19.99 10.63 7.55
C THR A 362 -18.79 11.35 6.92
N ARG A 363 -17.58 11.00 7.33
CA ARG A 363 -16.30 11.58 6.85
C ARG A 363 -15.50 10.53 6.09
N VAL A 364 -14.83 10.95 5.02
CA VAL A 364 -13.95 10.10 4.22
C VAL A 364 -12.51 10.57 4.44
N THR A 365 -11.70 9.74 5.12
CA THR A 365 -10.28 10.03 5.30
C THR A 365 -9.48 9.72 4.02
N PRO A 366 -8.28 10.28 3.84
CA PRO A 366 -7.40 9.95 2.71
C PRO A 366 -7.18 8.44 2.55
N LEU A 367 -6.86 7.75 3.64
CA LEU A 367 -6.63 6.30 3.64
C LEU A 367 -7.87 5.51 3.20
N MET A 368 -9.06 5.89 3.70
CA MET A 368 -10.31 5.26 3.28
C MET A 368 -10.57 5.43 1.79
N PHE A 369 -10.23 6.59 1.25
CA PHE A 369 -10.39 6.87 -0.17
C PHE A 369 -9.41 6.06 -1.02
N GLU A 370 -8.12 6.03 -0.68
CA GLU A 370 -7.10 5.22 -1.36
C GLU A 370 -7.48 3.74 -1.36
N GLN A 371 -7.93 3.20 -0.24
CA GLN A 371 -8.34 1.81 -0.16
C GLN A 371 -9.57 1.51 -1.03
N ARG A 372 -10.56 2.41 -1.08
CA ARG A 372 -11.72 2.28 -1.99
C ARG A 372 -11.30 2.27 -3.46
N LEU A 373 -10.28 3.08 -3.84
CA LEU A 373 -9.74 3.06 -5.20
C LEU A 373 -9.15 1.68 -5.52
N LEU A 374 -8.34 1.12 -4.63
CA LEU A 374 -7.73 -0.19 -4.82
C LEU A 374 -8.75 -1.33 -4.86
N GLU A 375 -9.73 -1.35 -3.94
CA GLU A 375 -10.84 -2.32 -3.95
C GLU A 375 -11.60 -2.29 -5.27
N ARG A 376 -11.93 -1.10 -5.75
CA ARG A 376 -12.67 -0.94 -7.00
C ARG A 376 -11.86 -1.37 -8.21
N ALA A 377 -10.57 -1.04 -8.24
CA ALA A 377 -9.66 -1.50 -9.30
C ALA A 377 -9.56 -3.03 -9.33
N ARG A 378 -9.45 -3.68 -8.16
CA ARG A 378 -9.41 -5.16 -8.03
C ARG A 378 -10.68 -5.85 -8.53
N ALA A 379 -11.85 -5.23 -8.35
CA ALA A 379 -13.14 -5.85 -8.69
C ALA A 379 -13.27 -6.21 -10.17
N ASP A 380 -12.58 -5.45 -11.05
CA ASP A 380 -12.54 -5.69 -12.50
C ASP A 380 -11.17 -5.25 -13.02
N ARG A 381 -10.20 -6.16 -12.93
CA ARG A 381 -8.81 -5.89 -13.34
C ARG A 381 -8.72 -5.45 -14.78
N ARG A 382 -7.83 -4.50 -15.03
CA ARG A 382 -7.47 -4.02 -16.34
C ARG A 382 -5.97 -4.11 -16.58
N HIS A 383 -5.59 -4.18 -17.83
CA HIS A 383 -4.20 -4.30 -18.24
C HIS A 383 -3.58 -2.90 -18.45
N ILE A 384 -2.58 -2.56 -17.65
CA ILE A 384 -1.93 -1.25 -17.66
C ILE A 384 -0.47 -1.38 -18.13
N VAL A 385 -0.05 -0.44 -18.99
CA VAL A 385 1.33 -0.34 -19.47
C VAL A 385 2.10 0.70 -18.63
N LEU A 386 3.29 0.34 -18.19
CA LEU A 386 4.26 1.20 -17.53
C LEU A 386 5.53 1.25 -18.37
N PRO A 387 5.78 2.36 -19.11
CA PRO A 387 6.88 2.43 -20.06
C PRO A 387 8.26 2.66 -19.45
N GLU A 388 8.35 3.08 -18.20
CA GLU A 388 9.59 3.54 -17.55
C GLU A 388 10.14 2.45 -16.60
N SER A 389 10.40 1.25 -17.13
CA SER A 389 10.82 0.08 -16.35
C SER A 389 12.25 0.20 -15.75
N GLU A 390 13.01 1.20 -16.15
CA GLU A 390 14.32 1.55 -15.57
C GLU A 390 14.23 2.30 -14.24
N ASP A 391 13.07 2.83 -13.88
CA ASP A 391 12.85 3.52 -12.60
C ASP A 391 12.50 2.53 -11.49
N ASP A 392 13.29 2.53 -10.41
CA ASP A 392 13.11 1.64 -9.26
C ASP A 392 11.73 1.76 -8.61
N ARG A 393 11.14 2.97 -8.63
CA ARG A 393 9.79 3.21 -8.08
C ARG A 393 8.72 2.50 -8.89
N ILE A 394 8.88 2.44 -10.22
CA ILE A 394 7.98 1.70 -11.12
C ILE A 394 8.05 0.20 -10.82
N LEU A 395 9.25 -0.36 -10.64
CA LEU A 395 9.39 -1.78 -10.31
C LEU A 395 8.78 -2.12 -8.95
N ARG A 396 9.01 -1.28 -7.92
CA ARG A 396 8.40 -1.44 -6.59
C ARG A 396 6.88 -1.31 -6.63
N ALA A 397 6.36 -0.35 -7.39
CA ALA A 397 4.92 -0.20 -7.58
C ALA A 397 4.33 -1.41 -8.32
N THR A 398 5.04 -1.93 -9.32
CA THR A 398 4.63 -3.13 -10.07
C THR A 398 4.47 -4.33 -9.14
N GLU A 399 5.45 -4.62 -8.30
CA GLU A 399 5.33 -5.71 -7.32
C GLU A 399 4.11 -5.53 -6.41
N GLN A 400 3.90 -4.33 -5.85
CA GLN A 400 2.75 -4.05 -4.98
C GLN A 400 1.40 -4.23 -5.71
N LEU A 401 1.30 -3.76 -6.95
CA LEU A 401 0.10 -3.88 -7.78
C LEU A 401 -0.23 -5.34 -8.09
N LEU A 402 0.79 -6.13 -8.41
CA LEU A 402 0.64 -7.57 -8.69
C LEU A 402 0.27 -8.36 -7.44
N LEU A 403 0.97 -8.14 -6.32
CA LEU A 403 0.69 -8.78 -5.02
C LEU A 403 -0.72 -8.47 -4.52
N ARG A 404 -1.20 -7.23 -4.72
CA ARG A 404 -2.55 -6.80 -4.33
C ARG A 404 -3.61 -7.13 -5.38
N GLY A 405 -3.22 -7.66 -6.53
CA GLY A 405 -4.14 -8.01 -7.61
C GLY A 405 -4.89 -6.82 -8.20
N VAL A 406 -4.29 -5.62 -8.24
CA VAL A 406 -4.95 -4.36 -8.67
C VAL A 406 -5.06 -4.27 -10.18
N ALA A 407 -4.03 -4.69 -10.89
CA ALA A 407 -3.95 -4.60 -12.36
C ALA A 407 -3.07 -5.72 -12.92
N ASP A 408 -3.30 -6.06 -14.19
CA ASP A 408 -2.31 -6.78 -14.98
C ASP A 408 -1.33 -5.77 -15.56
N ILE A 409 -0.02 -6.03 -15.47
CA ILE A 409 1.01 -5.04 -15.80
C ILE A 409 1.86 -5.51 -16.99
N THR A 410 2.09 -4.61 -17.93
CA THR A 410 3.18 -4.70 -18.90
C THR A 410 4.21 -3.61 -18.62
N LEU A 411 5.45 -4.04 -18.43
CA LEU A 411 6.64 -3.17 -18.38
C LEU A 411 7.25 -3.09 -19.78
N LEU A 412 7.68 -1.90 -20.19
CA LEU A 412 8.38 -1.74 -21.47
C LEU A 412 9.88 -1.57 -21.23
N GLY A 413 10.67 -2.41 -21.87
CA GLY A 413 12.13 -2.43 -21.75
C GLY A 413 12.70 -3.81 -22.10
N ARG A 414 14.01 -3.94 -22.05
CA ARG A 414 14.68 -5.21 -22.28
C ARG A 414 14.45 -6.15 -21.11
N GLU A 415 13.94 -7.35 -21.40
CA GLU A 415 13.52 -8.30 -20.36
C GLU A 415 14.66 -8.68 -19.42
N ASP A 416 15.85 -8.92 -19.98
CA ASP A 416 17.06 -9.26 -19.21
C ASP A 416 17.44 -8.14 -18.21
N GLU A 417 17.43 -6.88 -18.65
CA GLU A 417 17.76 -5.71 -17.82
C GLU A 417 16.69 -5.46 -16.74
N VAL A 418 15.42 -5.53 -17.10
CA VAL A 418 14.31 -5.31 -16.16
C VAL A 418 14.30 -6.37 -15.07
N ARG A 419 14.47 -7.65 -15.43
CA ARG A 419 14.51 -8.75 -14.46
C ARG A 419 15.74 -8.67 -13.56
N ALA A 420 16.92 -8.39 -14.13
CA ALA A 420 18.15 -8.21 -13.36
C ALA A 420 18.02 -7.06 -12.35
N ARG A 421 17.42 -5.92 -12.77
CA ARG A 421 17.20 -4.78 -11.88
C ARG A 421 16.19 -5.10 -10.78
N ALA A 422 15.08 -5.77 -11.10
CA ALA A 422 14.11 -6.21 -10.10
C ALA A 422 14.73 -7.16 -9.08
N ALA A 423 15.51 -8.15 -9.54
CA ALA A 423 16.24 -9.07 -8.67
C ALA A 423 17.26 -8.32 -7.78
N ALA A 424 18.01 -7.35 -8.34
CA ALA A 424 18.93 -6.51 -7.57
C ALA A 424 18.22 -5.72 -6.46
N LEU A 425 16.94 -5.35 -6.65
CA LEU A 425 16.10 -4.69 -5.66
C LEU A 425 15.37 -5.66 -4.72
N GLY A 426 15.49 -6.98 -4.94
CA GLY A 426 14.76 -8.01 -4.18
C GLY A 426 13.26 -8.07 -4.48
N LEU A 427 12.84 -7.67 -5.68
CA LEU A 427 11.44 -7.58 -6.07
C LEU A 427 11.01 -8.77 -6.92
N ASP A 428 9.78 -9.23 -6.74
CA ASP A 428 9.15 -10.23 -7.60
C ASP A 428 8.19 -9.56 -8.60
N VAL A 429 8.66 -9.43 -9.83
CA VAL A 429 7.87 -8.95 -10.97
C VAL A 429 7.60 -10.05 -12.00
N SER A 430 7.69 -11.32 -11.61
CA SER A 430 7.57 -12.47 -12.51
C SER A 430 6.21 -12.53 -13.22
N ALA A 431 5.15 -12.07 -12.58
CA ALA A 431 3.81 -12.01 -13.12
C ALA A 431 3.59 -10.83 -14.10
N ALA A 432 4.52 -9.86 -14.17
CA ALA A 432 4.46 -8.80 -15.17
C ALA A 432 4.92 -9.31 -16.54
N ARG A 433 4.21 -8.89 -17.60
CA ARG A 433 4.70 -9.03 -18.97
C ARG A 433 5.79 -7.99 -19.22
N ILE A 434 6.87 -8.36 -19.88
CA ILE A 434 7.92 -7.44 -20.31
C ILE A 434 7.98 -7.46 -21.83
N ILE A 435 8.00 -6.28 -22.45
CA ILE A 435 8.08 -6.13 -23.91
C ILE A 435 9.15 -5.08 -24.24
N ASP A 436 10.11 -5.46 -25.07
CA ASP A 436 11.08 -4.53 -25.63
C ASP A 436 10.49 -3.85 -26.88
N PRO A 437 10.24 -2.52 -26.86
CA PRO A 437 9.73 -1.79 -28.00
C PRO A 437 10.60 -1.91 -29.25
N VAL A 438 11.91 -2.06 -29.08
CA VAL A 438 12.87 -2.09 -30.20
C VAL A 438 12.79 -3.40 -30.98
N THR A 439 12.65 -4.52 -30.28
CA THR A 439 12.66 -5.87 -30.87
C THR A 439 11.26 -6.47 -31.03
N SER A 440 10.22 -5.80 -30.52
CA SER A 440 8.85 -6.29 -30.54
C SER A 440 8.30 -6.48 -31.96
N PRO A 441 7.62 -7.61 -32.26
CA PRO A 441 6.93 -7.81 -33.53
C PRO A 441 5.78 -6.80 -33.77
N LEU A 442 5.33 -6.10 -32.73
CA LEU A 442 4.29 -5.06 -32.82
C LEU A 442 4.83 -3.73 -33.34
N ARG A 443 6.15 -3.52 -33.37
CA ARG A 443 6.79 -2.25 -33.74
C ARG A 443 6.41 -1.81 -35.15
N GLU A 444 6.54 -2.67 -36.13
CA GLU A 444 6.22 -2.35 -37.53
C GLU A 444 4.70 -2.16 -37.76
N PRO A 445 3.78 -3.02 -37.27
CA PRO A 445 2.36 -2.77 -37.30
C PRO A 445 1.96 -1.42 -36.68
N PHE A 446 2.51 -1.10 -35.49
CA PHE A 446 2.23 0.18 -34.83
C PHE A 446 2.72 1.38 -35.62
N ALA A 447 3.91 1.31 -36.23
CA ALA A 447 4.43 2.36 -37.09
C ALA A 447 3.53 2.63 -38.28
N ARG A 448 2.98 1.60 -38.94
CA ARG A 448 2.02 1.73 -40.04
C ARG A 448 0.73 2.41 -39.59
N VAL A 449 0.15 1.95 -38.49
CA VAL A 449 -1.08 2.55 -37.93
C VAL A 449 -0.83 4.02 -37.53
N TYR A 450 0.30 4.32 -36.88
CA TYR A 450 0.66 5.70 -36.53
C TYR A 450 0.80 6.58 -37.78
N THR A 451 1.44 6.09 -38.85
CA THR A 451 1.55 6.80 -40.13
C THR A 451 0.17 7.12 -40.71
N ASP A 452 -0.76 6.18 -40.65
CA ASP A 452 -2.14 6.40 -41.13
C ASP A 452 -2.89 7.42 -40.27
N LEU A 453 -2.79 7.33 -38.95
CA LEU A 453 -3.39 8.31 -38.03
C LEU A 453 -2.86 9.73 -38.23
N ARG A 454 -1.58 9.85 -38.62
CA ARG A 454 -0.87 11.12 -38.80
C ARG A 454 -0.65 11.49 -40.29
N ARG A 455 -1.36 10.86 -41.22
CA ARG A 455 -1.23 11.08 -42.67
C ARG A 455 -1.27 12.57 -43.04
N HIS A 456 -2.12 13.34 -42.37
CA HIS A 456 -2.24 14.80 -42.57
C HIS A 456 -0.97 15.60 -42.19
N ARG A 457 -0.02 15.01 -41.49
CA ARG A 457 1.26 15.60 -41.14
C ARG A 457 2.43 15.12 -42.00
N GLY A 458 2.16 14.23 -42.98
CA GLY A 458 3.17 13.74 -43.91
C GLY A 458 4.26 12.87 -43.28
N ILE A 459 3.96 12.19 -42.16
CA ILE A 459 4.95 11.33 -41.47
C ILE A 459 5.16 10.07 -42.29
N ALA A 460 6.43 9.80 -42.66
CA ALA A 460 6.81 8.60 -43.40
C ALA A 460 6.98 7.40 -42.43
N VAL A 461 6.73 6.18 -42.97
CA VAL A 461 6.86 4.93 -42.19
C VAL A 461 8.21 4.76 -41.49
N PRO A 462 9.37 5.07 -42.08
CA PRO A 462 10.66 4.98 -41.38
C PRO A 462 10.73 5.84 -40.11
N VAL A 463 10.22 7.09 -40.19
CA VAL A 463 10.17 8.00 -39.03
C VAL A 463 9.22 7.47 -37.96
N ALA A 464 8.06 6.93 -38.36
CA ALA A 464 7.13 6.28 -37.45
C ALA A 464 7.76 5.03 -36.78
N LEU A 465 8.57 4.27 -37.53
CA LEU A 465 9.27 3.09 -37.03
C LEU A 465 10.32 3.47 -35.96
N ASP A 466 11.06 4.55 -36.19
CA ASP A 466 12.01 5.07 -35.21
C ASP A 466 11.27 5.56 -33.94
N LEU A 467 10.13 6.23 -34.12
CA LEU A 467 9.32 6.71 -33.02
C LEU A 467 8.74 5.56 -32.17
N MET A 468 8.43 4.41 -32.77
CA MET A 468 7.99 3.21 -32.04
C MET A 468 9.08 2.54 -31.21
N ALA A 469 10.33 2.98 -31.27
CA ALA A 469 11.38 2.58 -30.34
C ALA A 469 11.26 3.34 -28.99
N ASP A 470 10.56 4.47 -28.97
CA ASP A 470 10.24 5.18 -27.73
C ASP A 470 9.15 4.44 -26.95
N ALA A 471 9.44 4.13 -25.67
CA ALA A 471 8.55 3.32 -24.86
C ALA A 471 7.19 3.98 -24.61
N THR A 472 7.12 5.32 -24.50
CA THR A 472 5.86 6.03 -24.27
C THR A 472 4.98 6.03 -25.52
N TYR A 473 5.56 6.23 -26.70
CA TYR A 473 4.83 6.10 -27.97
C TYR A 473 4.37 4.67 -28.21
N PHE A 474 5.24 3.68 -27.95
CA PHE A 474 4.88 2.27 -28.11
C PHE A 474 3.76 1.87 -27.15
N GLY A 475 3.84 2.24 -25.87
CA GLY A 475 2.79 1.99 -24.88
C GLY A 475 1.47 2.67 -25.23
N THR A 476 1.52 3.91 -25.73
CA THR A 476 0.33 4.61 -26.21
C THR A 476 -0.33 3.89 -27.38
N MET A 477 0.47 3.34 -28.31
CA MET A 477 -0.04 2.51 -29.41
C MET A 477 -0.61 1.19 -28.93
N MET A 478 -0.06 0.57 -27.87
CA MET A 478 -0.67 -0.60 -27.24
C MET A 478 -2.10 -0.30 -26.76
N VAL A 479 -2.28 0.85 -26.07
CA VAL A 479 -3.62 1.29 -25.63
C VAL A 479 -4.54 1.56 -26.80
N GLN A 480 -4.06 2.26 -27.83
CA GLN A 480 -4.85 2.58 -29.04
C GLN A 480 -5.31 1.32 -29.76
N GLN A 481 -4.45 0.32 -29.87
CA GLN A 481 -4.73 -0.94 -30.58
C GLN A 481 -5.35 -2.03 -29.69
N ARG A 482 -5.74 -1.70 -28.44
CA ARG A 482 -6.37 -2.61 -27.45
C ARG A 482 -5.50 -3.81 -27.04
N HIS A 483 -4.18 -3.63 -27.08
CA HIS A 483 -3.22 -4.56 -26.44
C HIS A 483 -3.08 -4.31 -24.94
N ALA A 484 -3.56 -3.14 -24.49
CA ALA A 484 -3.70 -2.77 -23.10
C ALA A 484 -4.89 -1.82 -22.92
N ASP A 485 -5.39 -1.68 -21.70
CA ASP A 485 -6.56 -0.86 -21.38
C ASP A 485 -6.18 0.57 -20.98
N GLY A 486 -4.96 0.78 -20.49
CA GLY A 486 -4.49 2.11 -20.08
C GLY A 486 -2.97 2.19 -19.99
N LEU A 487 -2.45 3.41 -19.84
CA LEU A 487 -1.03 3.72 -19.71
C LEU A 487 -0.80 4.71 -18.56
N VAL A 488 0.27 4.47 -17.79
CA VAL A 488 0.76 5.41 -16.78
C VAL A 488 2.25 5.65 -17.01
N SER A 489 2.66 6.92 -17.15
CA SER A 489 4.04 7.34 -17.42
C SER A 489 4.33 8.66 -16.73
N GLY A 490 5.58 9.13 -16.68
CA GLY A 490 5.99 10.43 -16.15
C GLY A 490 6.87 10.35 -14.91
N ALA A 491 7.25 9.15 -14.46
CA ALA A 491 8.17 8.98 -13.33
C ALA A 491 9.58 9.50 -13.66
N ALA A 492 10.07 9.23 -14.87
CA ALA A 492 11.38 9.65 -15.37
C ALA A 492 11.30 10.77 -16.42
N HIS A 493 10.20 10.85 -17.18
CA HIS A 493 10.00 11.77 -18.28
C HIS A 493 9.21 13.03 -17.88
N THR A 494 9.15 14.00 -18.79
CA THR A 494 8.34 15.22 -18.59
C THR A 494 6.87 14.95 -18.92
N THR A 495 5.96 15.69 -18.29
CA THR A 495 4.52 15.70 -18.62
C THR A 495 4.27 15.84 -20.13
N ALA A 496 5.03 16.70 -20.81
CA ALA A 496 4.91 16.87 -22.26
C ALA A 496 5.26 15.59 -23.05
N HIS A 497 6.20 14.79 -22.56
CA HIS A 497 6.57 13.52 -23.19
C HIS A 497 5.47 12.46 -23.05
N THR A 498 4.80 12.39 -21.90
CA THR A 498 3.66 11.51 -21.66
C THR A 498 2.41 11.94 -22.45
N ILE A 499 2.09 13.24 -22.43
CA ILE A 499 0.81 13.74 -22.96
C ILE A 499 0.82 13.84 -24.49
N ARG A 500 1.97 14.17 -25.10
CA ARG A 500 2.05 14.34 -26.56
C ARG A 500 1.59 13.08 -27.33
N PRO A 501 2.08 11.86 -27.06
CA PRO A 501 1.59 10.65 -27.73
C PRO A 501 0.08 10.45 -27.56
N ALA A 502 -0.43 10.71 -26.35
CA ALA A 502 -1.87 10.60 -26.08
C ALA A 502 -2.70 11.56 -26.95
N PHE A 503 -2.28 12.80 -27.11
CA PHE A 503 -2.96 13.76 -28.01
C PHE A 503 -2.86 13.38 -29.48
N GLU A 504 -1.73 12.84 -29.89
CA GLU A 504 -1.49 12.48 -31.29
C GLU A 504 -2.24 11.22 -31.72
N VAL A 505 -2.40 10.27 -30.82
CA VAL A 505 -2.87 8.90 -31.09
C VAL A 505 -4.26 8.65 -30.50
N ILE A 506 -4.43 8.84 -29.18
CA ILE A 506 -5.70 8.54 -28.47
C ILE A 506 -6.77 9.59 -28.77
N ARG A 507 -6.39 10.88 -28.74
CA ARG A 507 -7.27 12.03 -28.95
C ARG A 507 -8.36 12.16 -27.88
N THR A 508 -9.26 13.14 -28.07
CA THR A 508 -10.38 13.37 -27.17
C THR A 508 -11.51 12.36 -27.37
N ALA A 509 -12.25 12.10 -26.30
CA ALA A 509 -13.48 11.32 -26.36
C ALA A 509 -14.55 12.04 -27.19
N PRO A 510 -15.52 11.32 -27.79
CA PRO A 510 -16.61 11.93 -28.51
C PRO A 510 -17.36 12.97 -27.66
N GLY A 511 -17.56 14.17 -28.22
CA GLY A 511 -18.27 15.26 -27.55
C GLY A 511 -17.42 16.06 -26.55
N VAL A 512 -16.14 15.75 -26.41
CA VAL A 512 -15.19 16.51 -25.56
C VAL A 512 -14.24 17.31 -26.44
N SER A 513 -14.15 18.62 -26.20
CA SER A 513 -13.36 19.53 -27.04
C SER A 513 -11.88 19.55 -26.68
N LEU A 514 -11.52 19.25 -25.43
CA LEU A 514 -10.15 19.34 -24.93
C LEU A 514 -9.85 18.29 -23.86
N VAL A 515 -8.56 18.06 -23.66
CA VAL A 515 -8.05 17.28 -22.53
C VAL A 515 -7.67 18.25 -21.40
N SER A 516 -8.07 17.92 -20.19
CA SER A 516 -7.74 18.67 -18.98
C SER A 516 -7.28 17.73 -17.87
N SER A 517 -7.05 18.24 -16.68
CA SER A 517 -6.63 17.44 -15.53
C SER A 517 -7.51 17.66 -14.32
N ALA A 518 -7.52 16.67 -13.42
CA ALA A 518 -8.09 16.80 -12.10
C ALA A 518 -7.13 16.24 -11.04
N PHE A 519 -7.12 16.85 -9.86
CA PHE A 519 -6.51 16.28 -8.66
C PHE A 519 -7.59 15.89 -7.66
N LEU A 520 -7.48 14.69 -7.12
CA LEU A 520 -8.28 14.25 -5.99
C LEU A 520 -7.55 14.69 -4.72
N MET A 521 -8.05 15.76 -4.11
CA MET A 521 -7.48 16.37 -2.91
C MET A 521 -8.09 15.74 -1.67
N CYS A 522 -7.37 14.81 -1.06
CA CYS A 522 -7.80 14.10 0.13
C CYS A 522 -7.42 14.92 1.37
N LEU A 523 -8.39 15.62 1.94
CA LEU A 523 -8.28 16.35 3.19
C LEU A 523 -8.55 15.40 4.39
N ALA A 524 -8.33 15.87 5.59
CA ALA A 524 -8.49 15.04 6.80
C ALA A 524 -9.89 14.42 6.96
N ASP A 525 -10.93 15.04 6.39
CA ASP A 525 -12.34 14.65 6.57
C ASP A 525 -13.15 14.51 5.29
N ARG A 526 -12.58 14.82 4.13
CA ARG A 526 -13.29 14.82 2.84
C ARG A 526 -12.32 14.75 1.65
N VAL A 527 -12.86 14.41 0.49
CA VAL A 527 -12.14 14.44 -0.79
C VAL A 527 -12.79 15.47 -1.70
N LEU A 528 -11.96 16.35 -2.28
CA LEU A 528 -12.36 17.37 -3.24
C LEU A 528 -11.70 17.10 -4.59
N VAL A 529 -12.36 17.49 -5.68
CA VAL A 529 -11.80 17.44 -7.04
C VAL A 529 -11.40 18.84 -7.46
N TYR A 530 -10.12 19.05 -7.78
CA TYR A 530 -9.59 20.32 -8.26
C TYR A 530 -9.25 20.23 -9.75
N ALA A 531 -9.81 21.11 -10.60
CA ALA A 531 -9.63 21.12 -12.05
C ALA A 531 -9.69 22.55 -12.63
N ASP A 532 -8.94 22.89 -13.68
CA ASP A 532 -7.75 22.22 -14.21
C ASP A 532 -6.53 22.71 -13.44
N CYS A 533 -5.56 21.82 -13.21
CA CYS A 533 -4.37 22.17 -12.44
C CYS A 533 -3.05 21.82 -13.15
N ALA A 534 -3.07 21.21 -14.35
CA ALA A 534 -1.84 20.74 -15.01
C ALA A 534 -1.78 20.88 -16.53
N VAL A 535 -2.85 21.18 -17.25
CA VAL A 535 -2.89 21.04 -18.72
C VAL A 535 -3.20 22.35 -19.46
N VAL A 536 -4.30 23.05 -19.15
CA VAL A 536 -4.82 24.17 -19.94
C VAL A 536 -4.45 25.51 -19.32
N PRO A 537 -3.52 26.30 -19.91
CA PRO A 537 -3.05 27.53 -19.27
C PRO A 537 -4.14 28.59 -19.10
N ASN A 538 -4.83 28.93 -20.17
CA ASN A 538 -5.87 29.98 -20.21
C ASN A 538 -7.06 29.46 -21.01
N PRO A 539 -8.01 28.76 -20.39
CA PRO A 539 -9.18 28.22 -21.09
C PRO A 539 -10.12 29.36 -21.51
N THR A 540 -10.81 29.22 -22.66
CA THR A 540 -11.96 30.07 -22.99
C THR A 540 -13.17 29.71 -22.11
N ALA A 541 -14.24 30.50 -22.13
CA ALA A 541 -15.43 30.20 -21.34
C ALA A 541 -16.04 28.84 -21.71
N GLU A 542 -16.07 28.49 -23.01
CA GLU A 542 -16.50 27.17 -23.49
C GLU A 542 -15.59 26.05 -22.99
N GLN A 543 -14.27 26.28 -23.04
CA GLN A 543 -13.29 25.31 -22.55
C GLN A 543 -13.38 25.13 -21.04
N LEU A 544 -13.61 26.22 -20.30
CA LEU A 544 -13.77 26.17 -18.84
C LEU A 544 -15.06 25.41 -18.46
N ALA A 545 -16.13 25.56 -19.25
CA ALA A 545 -17.34 24.77 -19.11
C ALA A 545 -17.09 23.26 -19.37
N ASP A 546 -16.32 22.94 -20.40
CA ASP A 546 -15.95 21.54 -20.70
C ASP A 546 -15.09 20.92 -19.58
N ILE A 547 -14.15 21.70 -19.01
CA ILE A 547 -13.35 21.29 -17.84
C ILE A 547 -14.27 20.96 -16.66
N ALA A 548 -15.25 21.84 -16.38
CA ALA A 548 -16.20 21.64 -15.28
C ALA A 548 -17.05 20.38 -15.44
N ILE A 549 -17.58 20.13 -16.65
CA ILE A 549 -18.38 18.95 -16.97
C ILE A 549 -17.53 17.66 -16.87
N SER A 550 -16.31 17.71 -17.39
CA SER A 550 -15.36 16.58 -17.29
C SER A 550 -14.96 16.29 -15.84
N ALA A 551 -14.72 17.33 -15.04
CA ALA A 551 -14.38 17.20 -13.63
C ALA A 551 -15.55 16.63 -12.78
N ALA A 552 -16.79 17.02 -13.11
CA ALA A 552 -17.98 16.42 -12.51
C ALA A 552 -18.11 14.92 -12.86
N GLY A 553 -17.84 14.55 -14.10
CA GLY A 553 -17.77 13.15 -14.52
C GLY A 553 -16.68 12.37 -13.78
N THR A 554 -15.50 12.97 -13.62
CA THR A 554 -14.40 12.41 -12.85
C THR A 554 -14.79 12.22 -11.37
N ALA A 555 -15.42 13.22 -10.74
CA ALA A 555 -15.92 13.10 -9.37
C ALA A 555 -16.90 11.93 -9.21
N ALA A 556 -17.89 11.84 -10.09
CA ALA A 556 -18.87 10.75 -10.09
C ALA A 556 -18.22 9.38 -10.31
N LEU A 557 -17.24 9.30 -11.23
CA LEU A 557 -16.46 8.09 -11.47
C LEU A 557 -15.78 7.58 -10.20
N PHE A 558 -15.30 8.44 -9.32
CA PHE A 558 -14.66 8.06 -8.06
C PHE A 558 -15.60 8.05 -6.85
N GLY A 559 -16.92 8.08 -7.10
CA GLY A 559 -17.93 7.97 -6.04
C GLY A 559 -18.10 9.25 -5.21
N ILE A 560 -17.66 10.39 -5.75
CA ILE A 560 -17.86 11.72 -5.15
C ILE A 560 -19.06 12.36 -5.84
N GLU A 561 -20.09 12.69 -5.07
CA GLU A 561 -21.28 13.39 -5.60
C GLU A 561 -20.86 14.76 -6.15
N PRO A 562 -21.04 15.06 -7.43
CA PRO A 562 -20.53 16.29 -8.03
C PRO A 562 -21.38 17.49 -7.63
N ARG A 563 -20.77 18.48 -6.97
CA ARG A 563 -21.28 19.83 -6.72
C ARG A 563 -20.19 20.80 -7.16
N VAL A 564 -20.41 21.44 -8.30
CA VAL A 564 -19.37 22.19 -9.01
C VAL A 564 -19.36 23.65 -8.60
N ALA A 565 -18.22 24.13 -8.11
CA ALA A 565 -17.94 25.54 -7.85
C ALA A 565 -17.01 26.09 -8.92
N MET A 566 -17.49 27.08 -9.70
CA MET A 566 -16.68 27.81 -10.69
C MET A 566 -16.00 28.99 -9.99
N LEU A 567 -14.71 28.81 -9.69
CA LEU A 567 -13.99 29.70 -8.78
C LEU A 567 -13.63 31.04 -9.40
N SER A 568 -13.73 32.09 -8.60
CA SER A 568 -13.37 33.46 -8.92
C SER A 568 -12.98 34.22 -7.64
N TYR A 569 -12.36 35.36 -7.76
CA TYR A 569 -12.17 36.32 -6.64
C TYR A 569 -13.49 37.00 -6.22
N SER A 570 -14.57 36.80 -6.95
CA SER A 570 -15.90 37.34 -6.66
C SER A 570 -16.92 36.26 -6.38
N THR A 571 -17.93 36.56 -5.55
CA THR A 571 -19.08 35.69 -5.30
C THR A 571 -20.35 36.37 -5.81
N GLY A 572 -21.04 35.71 -6.74
CA GLY A 572 -22.28 36.22 -7.35
C GLY A 572 -22.06 37.54 -8.09
N VAL A 573 -22.65 38.62 -7.55
CA VAL A 573 -22.59 39.99 -8.14
C VAL A 573 -21.67 40.92 -7.34
N SER A 574 -20.88 40.43 -6.40
CA SER A 574 -20.07 41.23 -5.49
C SER A 574 -18.87 41.94 -6.17
N GLY A 575 -18.44 41.46 -7.32
CA GLY A 575 -17.35 42.03 -8.11
C GLY A 575 -17.65 42.10 -9.59
N THR A 576 -16.85 42.91 -10.29
CA THR A 576 -16.91 43.12 -11.73
C THR A 576 -15.50 43.01 -12.34
N GLY A 577 -15.39 42.66 -13.59
CA GLY A 577 -14.15 42.53 -14.32
C GLY A 577 -14.17 41.41 -15.34
N SER A 578 -13.25 41.42 -16.29
CA SER A 578 -13.15 40.43 -17.37
C SER A 578 -13.13 38.98 -16.85
N ASP A 579 -12.37 38.75 -15.77
CA ASP A 579 -12.19 37.42 -15.20
C ASP A 579 -13.47 36.92 -14.51
N VAL A 580 -14.24 37.81 -13.88
CA VAL A 580 -15.55 37.47 -13.28
C VAL A 580 -16.57 37.16 -14.36
N GLU A 581 -16.63 38.00 -15.44
CA GLU A 581 -17.53 37.77 -16.57
C GLU A 581 -17.21 36.44 -17.29
N HIS A 582 -15.92 36.14 -17.46
CA HIS A 582 -15.44 34.89 -18.03
C HIS A 582 -15.98 33.66 -17.28
N VAL A 583 -15.85 33.67 -15.94
CA VAL A 583 -16.38 32.57 -15.09
C VAL A 583 -17.91 32.54 -15.08
N ARG A 584 -18.57 33.71 -15.16
CA ARG A 584 -20.03 33.80 -15.24
C ARG A 584 -20.55 33.18 -16.54
N GLU A 585 -19.93 33.51 -17.67
CA GLU A 585 -20.25 32.93 -18.97
C GLU A 585 -20.05 31.41 -18.97
N ALA A 586 -18.91 30.93 -18.47
CA ALA A 586 -18.64 29.50 -18.34
C ALA A 586 -19.69 28.80 -17.47
N THR A 587 -20.10 29.41 -16.34
CA THR A 587 -21.14 28.86 -15.46
C THR A 587 -22.49 28.76 -16.17
N ALA A 588 -22.86 29.76 -16.95
CA ALA A 588 -24.08 29.74 -17.74
C ALA A 588 -24.07 28.61 -18.78
N LEU A 589 -22.94 28.41 -19.46
CA LEU A 589 -22.74 27.32 -20.43
C LEU A 589 -22.85 25.94 -19.78
N VAL A 590 -22.34 25.75 -18.56
CA VAL A 590 -22.50 24.49 -17.82
C VAL A 590 -23.98 24.24 -17.51
N ARG A 591 -24.70 25.26 -17.02
CA ARG A 591 -26.14 25.13 -16.72
C ARG A 591 -26.98 24.81 -17.97
N GLU A 592 -26.62 25.39 -19.12
CA GLU A 592 -27.27 25.09 -20.39
C GLU A 592 -27.02 23.66 -20.87
N ARG A 593 -25.75 23.20 -20.84
CA ARG A 593 -25.34 21.89 -21.36
C ARG A 593 -25.67 20.73 -20.41
N ARG A 594 -25.68 20.99 -19.09
CA ARG A 594 -25.92 20.00 -18.04
C ARG A 594 -26.84 20.57 -16.95
N PRO A 595 -28.15 20.73 -17.24
CA PRO A 595 -29.13 21.28 -16.32
C PRO A 595 -29.35 20.39 -15.06
N ASP A 596 -28.95 19.13 -15.13
CA ASP A 596 -28.96 18.17 -14.03
C ASP A 596 -27.81 18.35 -13.03
N LEU A 597 -26.75 19.06 -13.42
CA LEU A 597 -25.52 19.20 -12.62
C LEU A 597 -25.63 20.42 -11.69
N PRO A 598 -25.56 20.24 -10.36
CA PRO A 598 -25.45 21.36 -9.44
C PRO A 598 -24.18 22.17 -9.68
N VAL A 599 -24.31 23.39 -10.18
CA VAL A 599 -23.19 24.30 -10.45
C VAL A 599 -23.46 25.70 -9.91
N GLU A 600 -22.44 26.30 -9.27
CA GLU A 600 -22.47 27.67 -8.75
C GLU A 600 -21.22 28.41 -9.20
N GLY A 601 -21.41 29.68 -9.60
CA GLY A 601 -20.32 30.54 -10.00
C GLY A 601 -20.79 31.86 -10.63
N PRO A 602 -19.94 32.90 -10.60
CA PRO A 602 -18.64 32.94 -9.93
C PRO A 602 -18.76 32.83 -8.39
N ILE A 603 -17.83 32.13 -7.76
CA ILE A 603 -17.84 31.92 -6.30
C ILE A 603 -16.40 31.91 -5.76
N GLN A 604 -16.18 32.52 -4.59
CA GLN A 604 -14.88 32.48 -3.90
C GLN A 604 -14.69 31.12 -3.23
N TYR A 605 -13.43 30.72 -3.04
CA TYR A 605 -13.05 29.43 -2.46
C TYR A 605 -13.66 29.21 -1.07
N ASP A 606 -13.61 30.23 -0.18
CA ASP A 606 -14.18 30.17 1.16
C ASP A 606 -15.71 29.92 1.11
N ALA A 607 -16.41 30.65 0.26
CA ALA A 607 -17.86 30.50 0.08
C ALA A 607 -18.23 29.13 -0.55
N ALA A 608 -17.35 28.53 -1.33
CA ALA A 608 -17.56 27.21 -1.94
C ALA A 608 -17.49 26.08 -0.92
N VAL A 609 -16.58 26.15 0.08
CA VAL A 609 -16.25 25.02 0.97
C VAL A 609 -16.65 25.20 2.43
N ASP A 610 -16.92 26.44 2.88
CA ASP A 610 -17.30 26.76 4.25
C ASP A 610 -18.80 27.03 4.37
N PRO A 611 -19.57 26.21 5.14
CA PRO A 611 -21.01 26.39 5.29
C PRO A 611 -21.44 27.72 5.98
N GLU A 612 -20.58 28.32 6.82
CA GLU A 612 -20.91 29.57 7.50
C GLU A 612 -20.78 30.76 6.55
N VAL A 613 -19.68 30.79 5.77
CA VAL A 613 -19.50 31.78 4.73
C VAL A 613 -20.55 31.68 3.64
N ALA A 614 -20.91 30.45 3.24
CA ALA A 614 -21.96 30.20 2.26
C ALA A 614 -23.32 30.75 2.69
N ARG A 615 -23.72 30.52 3.95
CA ARG A 615 -25.00 31.04 4.49
C ARG A 615 -25.08 32.56 4.44
N ALA A 616 -23.95 33.24 4.61
CA ALA A 616 -23.88 34.70 4.55
C ALA A 616 -23.93 35.25 3.12
N LYS A 617 -23.27 34.56 2.16
CA LYS A 617 -23.07 35.08 0.79
C LYS A 617 -24.09 34.52 -0.21
N LEU A 618 -24.46 33.23 -0.12
CA LEU A 618 -25.33 32.52 -1.07
C LEU A 618 -26.25 31.51 -0.33
N PRO A 619 -27.21 31.96 0.49
CA PRO A 619 -28.01 31.09 1.34
C PRO A 619 -28.88 30.09 0.57
N GLU A 620 -29.28 30.41 -0.67
CA GLU A 620 -30.16 29.58 -1.51
C GLU A 620 -29.37 28.59 -2.41
N SER A 621 -28.02 28.63 -2.41
CA SER A 621 -27.22 27.82 -3.31
C SER A 621 -27.21 26.34 -2.89
N ALA A 622 -27.42 25.45 -3.86
CA ALA A 622 -27.27 24.01 -3.68
C ALA A 622 -25.81 23.56 -3.59
N VAL A 623 -24.83 24.42 -3.91
CA VAL A 623 -23.41 24.12 -4.01
C VAL A 623 -22.58 24.81 -2.94
N ALA A 624 -22.86 26.09 -2.66
CA ALA A 624 -22.10 26.89 -1.70
C ALA A 624 -21.97 26.18 -0.34
N GLY A 625 -20.77 26.21 0.25
CA GLY A 625 -20.43 25.60 1.53
C GLY A 625 -20.32 24.08 1.52
N ARG A 626 -20.60 23.41 0.39
CA ARG A 626 -20.56 21.97 0.23
C ARG A 626 -20.11 21.52 -1.15
N ALA A 627 -19.37 22.38 -1.85
CA ALA A 627 -18.77 22.06 -3.14
C ALA A 627 -17.81 20.85 -3.00
N THR A 628 -17.84 19.97 -3.98
CA THR A 628 -16.98 18.80 -4.07
C THR A 628 -16.05 18.87 -5.28
N VAL A 629 -16.41 19.68 -6.28
CA VAL A 629 -15.62 19.95 -7.48
C VAL A 629 -15.33 21.43 -7.55
N LEU A 630 -14.05 21.79 -7.55
CA LEU A 630 -13.59 23.18 -7.63
C LEU A 630 -12.86 23.39 -8.95
N VAL A 631 -13.42 24.26 -9.80
CA VAL A 631 -12.88 24.56 -11.14
C VAL A 631 -12.20 25.93 -11.10
N PHE A 632 -10.92 25.95 -11.43
CA PHE A 632 -10.10 27.14 -11.41
C PHE A 632 -10.14 27.87 -12.75
N PRO A 633 -10.14 29.22 -12.76
CA PRO A 633 -10.30 29.99 -14.00
C PRO A 633 -9.10 29.87 -14.94
N ASP A 634 -7.95 29.56 -14.41
CA ASP A 634 -6.68 29.42 -15.15
C ASP A 634 -5.70 28.49 -14.45
N LEU A 635 -4.67 28.06 -15.18
CA LEU A 635 -3.68 27.10 -14.69
C LEU A 635 -2.81 27.66 -13.53
N ASN A 636 -2.50 28.96 -13.53
CA ASN A 636 -1.72 29.55 -12.44
C ASN A 636 -2.46 29.43 -11.12
N THR A 637 -3.76 29.76 -11.14
CA THR A 637 -4.62 29.66 -9.98
C THR A 637 -4.75 28.20 -9.52
N GLY A 638 -5.05 27.28 -10.43
CA GLY A 638 -5.23 25.85 -10.12
C GLY A 638 -3.95 25.20 -9.59
N ASN A 639 -2.83 25.37 -10.32
CA ASN A 639 -1.55 24.74 -9.97
C ASN A 639 -0.98 25.24 -8.63
N ASN A 640 -1.04 26.55 -8.37
CA ASN A 640 -0.57 27.10 -7.10
C ASN A 640 -1.49 26.72 -5.93
N THR A 641 -2.81 26.71 -6.16
CA THR A 641 -3.78 26.41 -5.09
C THR A 641 -3.67 24.97 -4.61
N TYR A 642 -3.64 23.97 -5.54
CA TYR A 642 -3.53 22.58 -5.08
C TYR A 642 -2.24 22.33 -4.31
N LYS A 643 -1.10 22.91 -4.76
CA LYS A 643 0.19 22.81 -4.06
C LYS A 643 0.17 23.49 -2.69
N ALA A 644 -0.45 24.68 -2.60
CA ALA A 644 -0.60 25.37 -1.34
C ALA A 644 -1.43 24.55 -0.35
N VAL A 645 -2.57 24.00 -0.78
CA VAL A 645 -3.42 23.15 0.06
C VAL A 645 -2.69 21.87 0.45
N GLN A 646 -2.02 21.20 -0.50
CA GLN A 646 -1.23 20.00 -0.23
C GLN A 646 -0.18 20.26 0.86
N ARG A 647 0.58 21.35 0.75
CA ARG A 647 1.69 21.63 1.67
C ARG A 647 1.25 22.25 2.99
N SER A 648 0.24 23.11 2.98
CA SER A 648 -0.21 23.84 4.16
C SER A 648 -1.21 23.08 5.01
N ALA A 649 -2.09 22.30 4.38
CA ALA A 649 -3.10 21.49 5.07
C ALA A 649 -2.69 20.02 5.25
N GLY A 650 -1.52 19.61 4.78
CA GLY A 650 -1.07 18.22 4.82
C GLY A 650 -1.96 17.28 3.99
N ALA A 651 -2.69 17.82 3.00
CA ALA A 651 -3.58 17.03 2.16
C ALA A 651 -2.81 16.09 1.24
N VAL A 652 -3.33 14.89 1.01
CA VAL A 652 -2.81 13.99 -0.03
C VAL A 652 -3.44 14.41 -1.36
N ALA A 653 -2.60 14.73 -2.34
CA ALA A 653 -3.02 15.08 -3.70
C ALA A 653 -2.76 13.90 -4.64
N ILE A 654 -3.83 13.23 -5.11
CA ILE A 654 -3.73 12.10 -6.03
C ILE A 654 -4.00 12.61 -7.44
N GLY A 655 -3.05 12.45 -8.34
CA GLY A 655 -3.11 12.94 -9.71
C GLY A 655 -1.78 13.48 -10.23
N PRO A 656 -1.75 14.14 -11.43
CA PRO A 656 -2.93 14.56 -12.19
C PRO A 656 -3.65 13.39 -12.88
N VAL A 657 -4.96 13.34 -12.73
CA VAL A 657 -5.84 12.47 -13.48
C VAL A 657 -6.19 13.16 -14.79
N LEU A 658 -5.78 12.62 -15.94
CA LEU A 658 -6.15 13.18 -17.22
C LEU A 658 -7.61 12.82 -17.54
N GLN A 659 -8.35 13.81 -18.00
CA GLN A 659 -9.75 13.69 -18.34
C GLN A 659 -10.02 14.19 -19.76
N GLY A 660 -11.03 13.61 -20.40
CA GLY A 660 -11.39 13.97 -21.76
C GLY A 660 -10.68 13.16 -22.87
N LEU A 661 -9.75 12.26 -22.54
CA LEU A 661 -9.16 11.34 -23.50
C LEU A 661 -10.13 10.20 -23.85
N ALA A 662 -10.07 9.72 -25.12
CA ALA A 662 -10.89 8.59 -25.56
C ALA A 662 -10.50 7.25 -24.90
N ARG A 663 -9.29 7.15 -24.34
CA ARG A 663 -8.79 6.02 -23.55
C ARG A 663 -7.89 6.50 -22.41
N PRO A 664 -7.81 5.77 -21.31
CA PRO A 664 -7.05 6.19 -20.15
C PRO A 664 -5.55 6.26 -20.40
N VAL A 665 -5.00 7.45 -20.25
CA VAL A 665 -3.57 7.71 -20.14
C VAL A 665 -3.39 8.70 -18.99
N ASN A 666 -2.54 8.40 -18.02
CA ASN A 666 -2.28 9.29 -16.91
C ASN A 666 -0.79 9.61 -16.77
N ASP A 667 -0.52 10.82 -16.27
CA ASP A 667 0.82 11.34 -16.04
C ASP A 667 1.20 11.22 -14.55
N LEU A 668 2.47 10.97 -14.28
CA LEU A 668 3.05 10.95 -12.95
C LEU A 668 3.85 12.23 -12.68
N SER A 669 3.92 12.65 -11.45
CA SER A 669 4.93 13.63 -11.04
C SER A 669 6.31 12.97 -10.97
N ARG A 670 7.34 13.60 -11.52
CA ARG A 670 8.76 13.14 -11.38
C ARG A 670 9.20 12.96 -9.93
N GLY A 671 8.61 13.72 -9.01
CA GLY A 671 8.84 13.61 -7.57
C GLY A 671 7.85 12.67 -6.85
N GLY A 672 7.02 11.93 -7.59
CA GLY A 672 6.02 11.02 -7.03
C GLY A 672 6.65 9.84 -6.29
N THR A 673 5.96 9.38 -5.27
CA THR A 673 6.33 8.20 -4.46
C THR A 673 5.82 6.91 -5.12
N VAL A 674 6.22 5.75 -4.59
CA VAL A 674 5.67 4.45 -4.99
C VAL A 674 4.14 4.42 -4.78
N THR A 675 3.65 4.97 -3.68
CA THR A 675 2.21 5.08 -3.38
C THR A 675 1.47 5.91 -4.44
N ASP A 676 2.06 7.03 -4.89
CA ASP A 676 1.47 7.85 -5.96
C ASP A 676 1.34 7.06 -7.27
N ILE A 677 2.33 6.23 -7.61
CA ILE A 677 2.31 5.37 -8.79
C ILE A 677 1.19 4.33 -8.65
N VAL A 678 1.11 3.63 -7.51
CA VAL A 678 0.07 2.63 -7.23
C VAL A 678 -1.32 3.25 -7.35
N ASN A 679 -1.53 4.42 -6.74
CA ASN A 679 -2.81 5.13 -6.79
C ASN A 679 -3.16 5.57 -8.21
N THR A 680 -2.18 6.06 -8.99
CA THR A 680 -2.41 6.48 -10.39
C THR A 680 -2.76 5.29 -11.28
N VAL A 681 -2.11 4.14 -11.07
CA VAL A 681 -2.47 2.90 -11.78
C VAL A 681 -3.89 2.46 -11.42
N ALA A 682 -4.27 2.47 -10.14
CA ALA A 682 -5.64 2.14 -9.72
C ALA A 682 -6.69 3.08 -10.34
N ILE A 683 -6.41 4.38 -10.40
CA ILE A 683 -7.23 5.37 -11.09
C ILE A 683 -7.38 5.04 -12.58
N THR A 684 -6.27 4.68 -13.24
CA THR A 684 -6.25 4.34 -14.67
C THR A 684 -7.08 3.07 -14.95
N VAL A 685 -7.00 2.08 -14.04
CA VAL A 685 -7.86 0.88 -14.09
C VAL A 685 -9.34 1.27 -13.99
N ILE A 686 -9.71 2.12 -13.02
CA ILE A 686 -11.11 2.56 -12.84
C ILE A 686 -11.61 3.34 -14.07
N GLN A 687 -10.78 4.19 -14.66
CA GLN A 687 -11.13 4.86 -15.92
C GLN A 687 -11.32 3.86 -17.07
N ALA A 688 -10.49 2.82 -17.15
CA ALA A 688 -10.60 1.77 -18.15
C ALA A 688 -11.82 0.86 -17.96
N GLN A 689 -12.34 0.72 -16.74
CA GLN A 689 -13.60 0.01 -16.46
C GLN A 689 -14.83 0.76 -16.99
N ALA A 690 -14.72 2.09 -17.11
CA ALA A 690 -15.80 2.97 -17.56
C ALA A 690 -15.73 3.33 -19.05
N SER A 691 -14.67 2.87 -19.81
CA SER A 691 -14.37 3.24 -21.20
C SER A 691 -14.96 2.28 -22.25
#